data_64f507042d26863b4b3478af1984a481
#
_entry.id   64f507042d26863b4b3478af1984a481
#
_cell.length_a   1.000
_cell.length_b   1.000
_cell.length_c   1.000
_cell.angle_alpha   90.00
_cell.angle_beta   90.00
_cell.angle_gamma   90.00
#
_symmetry.space_group_name_H-M   'P 1'
#
loop_
_entity.id
_entity.type
_entity.pdbx_description
1 polymer ?
#
loop_
_entity_poly.entity_id
_entity_poly.type
_entity_poly.pdbx_seq_one_letter_code
_entity_poly.pdbx_strand_id
1 'polypeptide(L)'
;MFRIKKLDIFMIKQFMLLFVGTFFISQFVLMMQFLWRYVDELIGKGISMEVMAQFFWYMGLSLVAQALPLALLLSSLITFGNLGESSELTAIKAAGISLMQAMRSLIVVAVVICLGSLYFQNYIAPEATFKMRQLLVSMKQKSPELEIPEGIFYDGIPGSNIYVQKKDMQTGKLYGIMIYRMTGSYEDQQIILADSGMLQTTADKQHLLLSLWSGEWFENMQSQQLGGSASVPYQRQTFTTKQLVLDYDGDFNVADASLFSADARGKGIEQILHDRDSLSLVYDSIGHSYYTAAQSRYYTEFPLSGRDSTLAEKRAASPTLNLDTLFNRLPENEKQRVVNMALSNVQSQMSELEFQAMIMNDADRILREHNIEAISKFTLALSCLIFFFIGAPLGAIIRKGGLGIPVIISVVVFIIFYILDNTGYRMSRGGMWSIWFGKGLATAVLAPLAVFFTYKANNDSVVFNMDAYRTFFIRLLGLRQKRHVFGKEVIINDSDYRADAVALNRITDEVTVYARQHSLIRMPNPVKVFFRYEPDHEIERISDEMERVIEDLGNTRDKFILTELNHYPIVSVKAHTRPFEHRWMNIVAAVIVPLGLFLYFRMWKFRLRLHHDLNVIRDTNQKIVGRINEMLPAAEPDATPTASPDPTPADAPAES
;
A
#
# COMPACT_ATOMS: atom_id res chain seq x y z
N MET A 1 -14.97 -13.88 -38.27
CA MET A 1 -13.90 -14.89 -38.25
C MET A 1 -12.59 -14.20 -37.88
N PHE A 2 -12.04 -14.40 -36.68
CA PHE A 2 -10.79 -13.79 -36.25
C PHE A 2 -9.61 -14.42 -36.98
N ARG A 3 -9.08 -13.74 -38.00
CA ARG A 3 -7.83 -14.15 -38.66
C ARG A 3 -6.66 -13.77 -37.75
N ILE A 4 -6.04 -14.75 -37.13
CA ILE A 4 -4.82 -14.54 -36.34
C ILE A 4 -3.71 -14.09 -37.27
N LYS A 5 -3.16 -12.88 -37.02
CA LYS A 5 -2.07 -12.32 -37.82
C LYS A 5 -0.71 -12.72 -37.20
N LYS A 6 0.37 -12.65 -37.99
CA LYS A 6 1.73 -12.91 -37.49
C LYS A 6 2.10 -12.00 -36.32
N LEU A 7 1.62 -10.76 -36.32
CA LEU A 7 1.81 -9.80 -35.22
C LEU A 7 1.15 -10.29 -33.92
N ASP A 8 -0.06 -10.86 -33.99
CA ASP A 8 -0.75 -11.38 -32.80
C ASP A 8 0.04 -12.51 -32.14
N ILE A 9 0.57 -13.44 -32.96
CA ILE A 9 1.39 -14.56 -32.48
C ILE A 9 2.69 -14.04 -31.81
N PHE A 10 3.33 -13.06 -32.45
CA PHE A 10 4.55 -12.43 -31.93
C PHE A 10 4.29 -11.80 -30.55
N MET A 11 3.24 -10.97 -30.42
CA MET A 11 2.84 -10.31 -29.18
C MET A 11 2.49 -11.33 -28.08
N ILE A 12 1.71 -12.36 -28.41
CA ILE A 12 1.34 -13.41 -27.45
C ILE A 12 2.57 -14.18 -26.98
N LYS A 13 3.49 -14.55 -27.87
CA LYS A 13 4.68 -15.30 -27.51
C LYS A 13 5.58 -14.54 -26.55
N GLN A 14 5.86 -13.26 -26.81
CA GLN A 14 6.64 -12.42 -25.93
C GLN A 14 5.97 -12.24 -24.55
N PHE A 15 4.67 -11.93 -24.57
CA PHE A 15 3.91 -11.72 -23.36
C PHE A 15 3.80 -12.98 -22.50
N MET A 16 3.48 -14.13 -23.08
CA MET A 16 3.28 -15.38 -22.31
C MET A 16 4.55 -15.86 -21.63
N LEU A 17 5.71 -15.72 -22.29
CA LEU A 17 6.99 -16.05 -21.67
C LEU A 17 7.25 -15.19 -20.42
N LEU A 18 7.04 -13.88 -20.54
CA LEU A 18 7.20 -12.95 -19.43
C LEU A 18 6.13 -13.16 -18.37
N PHE A 19 4.88 -13.43 -18.75
CA PHE A 19 3.78 -13.66 -17.82
C PHE A 19 4.04 -14.87 -16.92
N VAL A 20 4.48 -15.99 -17.48
CA VAL A 20 4.83 -17.18 -16.68
C VAL A 20 5.97 -16.86 -15.70
N GLY A 21 7.03 -16.22 -16.17
CA GLY A 21 8.14 -15.83 -15.29
C GLY A 21 7.73 -14.86 -14.18
N THR A 22 6.99 -13.82 -14.52
CA THR A 22 6.52 -12.83 -13.54
C THR A 22 5.47 -13.40 -12.58
N PHE A 23 4.66 -14.38 -13.04
CA PHE A 23 3.73 -15.09 -12.17
C PHE A 23 4.46 -15.87 -11.07
N PHE A 24 5.47 -16.67 -11.41
CA PHE A 24 6.23 -17.41 -10.40
C PHE A 24 6.99 -16.47 -9.45
N ILE A 25 7.54 -15.36 -9.95
CA ILE A 25 8.19 -14.36 -9.09
C ILE A 25 7.16 -13.74 -8.13
N SER A 26 6.02 -13.30 -8.63
CA SER A 26 4.96 -12.70 -7.81
C SER A 26 4.42 -13.70 -6.78
N GLN A 27 4.21 -14.93 -7.20
CA GLN A 27 3.77 -16.03 -6.33
C GLN A 27 4.79 -16.28 -5.20
N PHE A 28 6.07 -16.35 -5.54
CA PHE A 28 7.13 -16.55 -4.56
C PHE A 28 7.20 -15.40 -3.54
N VAL A 29 7.11 -14.15 -4.00
CA VAL A 29 7.14 -12.98 -3.11
C VAL A 29 5.95 -13.00 -2.14
N LEU A 30 4.75 -13.30 -2.63
CA LEU A 30 3.56 -13.41 -1.77
C LEU A 30 3.65 -14.58 -0.80
N MET A 31 4.19 -15.73 -1.23
CA MET A 31 4.44 -16.87 -0.35
C MET A 31 5.43 -16.52 0.76
N MET A 32 6.53 -15.83 0.44
CA MET A 32 7.50 -15.38 1.43
C MET A 32 6.92 -14.40 2.43
N GLN A 33 6.10 -13.44 1.97
CA GLN A 33 5.38 -12.50 2.85
C GLN A 33 4.45 -13.25 3.81
N PHE A 34 3.75 -14.27 3.32
CA PHE A 34 2.86 -15.08 4.14
C PHE A 34 3.64 -15.94 5.12
N LEU A 35 4.74 -16.54 4.69
CA LEU A 35 5.61 -17.37 5.51
C LEU A 35 6.16 -16.59 6.72
N TRP A 36 6.63 -15.36 6.53
CA TRP A 36 7.08 -14.50 7.63
C TRP A 36 6.01 -14.28 8.70
N ARG A 37 4.74 -14.29 8.31
CA ARG A 37 3.62 -14.10 9.24
C ARG A 37 3.40 -15.30 10.14
N TYR A 38 3.75 -16.50 9.69
CA TYR A 38 3.46 -17.78 10.37
C TYR A 38 4.73 -18.55 10.73
N VAL A 39 5.88 -17.89 10.68
CA VAL A 39 7.17 -18.53 10.98
C VAL A 39 7.23 -19.12 12.39
N ASP A 40 6.64 -18.42 13.36
CA ASP A 40 6.61 -18.83 14.76
C ASP A 40 5.75 -20.09 14.98
N GLU A 41 4.71 -20.31 14.18
CA GLU A 41 3.90 -21.51 14.21
C GLU A 41 4.54 -22.70 13.52
N LEU A 42 5.51 -22.46 12.64
CA LEU A 42 6.14 -23.51 11.83
C LEU A 42 7.45 -24.04 12.44
N ILE A 43 8.23 -23.15 13.09
CA ILE A 43 9.56 -23.48 13.60
C ILE A 43 9.45 -24.03 15.04
N GLY A 44 10.20 -25.08 15.34
CA GLY A 44 10.36 -25.61 16.68
C GLY A 44 9.29 -26.62 17.14
N LYS A 45 8.21 -26.82 16.38
CA LYS A 45 7.09 -27.70 16.79
C LYS A 45 7.21 -29.17 16.36
N GLY A 46 8.35 -29.59 15.80
CA GLY A 46 8.55 -30.99 15.39
C GLY A 46 7.52 -31.50 14.35
N ILE A 47 7.05 -30.60 13.47
CA ILE A 47 6.10 -30.92 12.40
C ILE A 47 6.81 -31.75 11.34
N SER A 48 6.12 -32.81 10.84
CA SER A 48 6.71 -33.67 9.80
C SER A 48 6.89 -32.86 8.49
N MET A 49 7.94 -33.17 7.73
CA MET A 49 8.22 -32.52 6.46
C MET A 49 7.07 -32.67 5.46
N GLU A 50 6.35 -33.78 5.53
CA GLU A 50 5.18 -34.04 4.68
C GLU A 50 4.04 -33.03 4.96
N VAL A 51 3.69 -32.83 6.23
CA VAL A 51 2.66 -31.87 6.63
C VAL A 51 3.07 -30.44 6.26
N MET A 52 4.36 -30.11 6.42
CA MET A 52 4.88 -28.81 6.02
C MET A 52 4.80 -28.62 4.51
N ALA A 53 5.14 -29.62 3.70
CA ALA A 53 5.01 -29.56 2.24
C ALA A 53 3.55 -29.41 1.80
N GLN A 54 2.62 -30.13 2.44
CA GLN A 54 1.18 -30.00 2.20
C GLN A 54 0.69 -28.56 2.54
N PHE A 55 1.14 -28.02 3.67
CA PHE A 55 0.80 -26.63 4.04
C PHE A 55 1.29 -25.62 3.01
N PHE A 56 2.55 -25.71 2.56
CA PHE A 56 3.10 -24.84 1.52
C PHE A 56 2.38 -24.99 0.20
N TRP A 57 1.97 -26.19 -0.16
CA TRP A 57 1.19 -26.45 -1.37
C TRP A 57 -0.16 -25.74 -1.32
N TYR A 58 -0.95 -25.95 -0.27
CA TYR A 58 -2.25 -25.29 -0.13
C TYR A 58 -2.13 -23.78 0.06
N MET A 59 -1.10 -23.32 0.76
CA MET A 59 -0.79 -21.90 0.88
C MET A 59 -0.49 -21.31 -0.50
N GLY A 60 0.35 -21.97 -1.29
CA GLY A 60 0.65 -21.55 -2.65
C GLY A 60 -0.62 -21.43 -3.50
N LEU A 61 -1.46 -22.46 -3.51
CA LEU A 61 -2.73 -22.43 -4.24
C LEU A 61 -3.66 -21.30 -3.78
N SER A 62 -3.75 -21.02 -2.48
CA SER A 62 -4.61 -19.95 -1.95
C SER A 62 -4.16 -18.55 -2.40
N LEU A 63 -2.87 -18.35 -2.66
CA LEU A 63 -2.28 -17.06 -3.07
C LEU A 63 -2.31 -16.81 -4.58
N VAL A 64 -2.59 -17.84 -5.42
CA VAL A 64 -2.64 -17.71 -6.88
C VAL A 64 -3.56 -16.57 -7.33
N ALA A 65 -4.73 -16.47 -6.71
CA ALA A 65 -5.71 -15.44 -7.04
C ALA A 65 -5.20 -14.00 -6.88
N GLN A 66 -4.31 -13.78 -5.91
CA GLN A 66 -3.67 -12.47 -5.66
C GLN A 66 -2.43 -12.27 -6.53
N ALA A 67 -1.72 -13.34 -6.87
CA ALA A 67 -0.53 -13.29 -7.72
C ALA A 67 -0.86 -12.96 -9.19
N LEU A 68 -2.01 -13.44 -9.72
CA LEU A 68 -2.41 -13.24 -11.11
C LEU A 68 -2.51 -11.76 -11.53
N PRO A 69 -3.23 -10.88 -10.80
CA PRO A 69 -3.28 -9.46 -11.15
C PRO A 69 -1.88 -8.81 -11.16
N LEU A 70 -1.06 -9.09 -10.15
CA LEU A 70 0.30 -8.55 -10.06
C LEU A 70 1.18 -9.03 -11.20
N ALA A 71 1.09 -10.32 -11.56
CA ALA A 71 1.81 -10.89 -12.68
C ALA A 71 1.39 -10.28 -14.02
N LEU A 72 0.09 -10.03 -14.23
CA LEU A 72 -0.44 -9.36 -15.42
C LEU A 72 0.06 -7.91 -15.52
N LEU A 73 0.05 -7.18 -14.41
CA LEU A 73 0.56 -5.81 -14.37
C LEU A 73 2.04 -5.78 -14.76
N LEU A 74 2.85 -6.61 -14.11
CA LEU A 74 4.29 -6.64 -14.32
C LEU A 74 4.65 -7.15 -15.72
N SER A 75 4.03 -8.25 -16.18
CA SER A 75 4.30 -8.80 -17.51
C SER A 75 3.90 -7.85 -18.64
N SER A 76 2.73 -7.21 -18.53
CA SER A 76 2.27 -6.24 -19.53
C SER A 76 3.18 -5.01 -19.57
N LEU A 77 3.60 -4.52 -18.42
CA LEU A 77 4.49 -3.36 -18.30
C LEU A 77 5.87 -3.65 -18.87
N ILE A 78 6.44 -4.84 -18.59
CA ILE A 78 7.74 -5.27 -19.16
C ILE A 78 7.61 -5.52 -20.66
N THR A 79 6.57 -6.21 -21.12
CA THR A 79 6.38 -6.52 -22.55
C THR A 79 6.36 -5.24 -23.38
N PHE A 80 5.50 -4.29 -23.01
CA PHE A 80 5.40 -3.03 -23.75
C PHE A 80 6.58 -2.09 -23.50
N GLY A 81 7.24 -2.18 -22.35
CA GLY A 81 8.49 -1.49 -22.06
C GLY A 81 9.61 -1.94 -22.99
N ASN A 82 9.81 -3.25 -23.13
CA ASN A 82 10.83 -3.84 -24.02
C ASN A 82 10.55 -3.48 -25.49
N LEU A 83 9.29 -3.59 -25.95
CA LEU A 83 8.89 -3.17 -27.30
C LEU A 83 9.13 -1.69 -27.55
N GLY A 84 9.01 -0.85 -26.53
CA GLY A 84 9.33 0.58 -26.59
C GLY A 84 10.84 0.86 -26.66
N GLU A 85 11.62 0.12 -25.87
CA GLU A 85 13.10 0.23 -25.81
C GLU A 85 13.76 -0.27 -27.09
N SER A 86 13.32 -1.40 -27.64
CA SER A 86 13.79 -1.97 -28.91
C SER A 86 13.30 -1.19 -30.16
N SER A 87 12.54 -0.11 -29.99
CA SER A 87 11.92 0.65 -31.07
C SER A 87 10.89 -0.13 -31.93
N GLU A 88 10.60 -1.38 -31.59
CA GLU A 88 9.61 -2.21 -32.31
C GLU A 88 8.20 -1.61 -32.22
N LEU A 89 7.82 -1.08 -31.05
CA LEU A 89 6.53 -0.40 -30.88
C LEU A 89 6.44 0.85 -31.76
N THR A 90 7.57 1.58 -31.94
CA THR A 90 7.63 2.74 -32.82
C THR A 90 7.47 2.34 -34.28
N ALA A 91 8.10 1.23 -34.70
CA ALA A 91 7.94 0.68 -36.05
C ALA A 91 6.49 0.21 -36.31
N ILE A 92 5.84 -0.43 -35.33
CA ILE A 92 4.43 -0.83 -35.43
C ILE A 92 3.53 0.39 -35.61
N LYS A 93 3.75 1.47 -34.85
CA LYS A 93 2.99 2.71 -34.97
C LYS A 93 3.26 3.43 -36.30
N ALA A 94 4.52 3.45 -36.76
CA ALA A 94 4.88 4.03 -38.07
C ALA A 94 4.21 3.29 -39.23
N ALA A 95 3.91 1.98 -39.08
CA ALA A 95 3.12 1.21 -40.02
C ALA A 95 1.60 1.50 -39.96
N GLY A 96 1.15 2.51 -39.18
CA GLY A 96 -0.26 2.90 -39.06
C GLY A 96 -1.08 2.07 -38.09
N ILE A 97 -0.46 1.19 -37.29
CA ILE A 97 -1.15 0.36 -36.30
C ILE A 97 -1.20 1.11 -34.97
N SER A 98 -2.40 1.41 -34.46
CA SER A 98 -2.56 2.06 -33.16
C SER A 98 -2.14 1.13 -32.00
N LEU A 99 -1.78 1.72 -30.85
CA LEU A 99 -1.45 0.95 -29.64
C LEU A 99 -2.58 -0.02 -29.25
N MET A 100 -3.82 0.44 -29.32
CA MET A 100 -4.99 -0.38 -29.01
C MET A 100 -5.15 -1.57 -29.95
N GLN A 101 -4.83 -1.39 -31.24
CA GLN A 101 -4.82 -2.50 -32.22
C GLN A 101 -3.68 -3.49 -31.93
N ALA A 102 -2.51 -3.01 -31.52
CA ALA A 102 -1.40 -3.90 -31.12
C ALA A 102 -1.72 -4.67 -29.83
N MET A 103 -2.45 -4.07 -28.89
CA MET A 103 -2.88 -4.72 -27.64
C MET A 103 -4.01 -5.72 -27.82
N ARG A 104 -4.72 -5.72 -28.95
CA ARG A 104 -5.97 -6.48 -29.13
C ARG A 104 -5.83 -7.98 -28.82
N SER A 105 -4.78 -8.62 -29.29
CA SER A 105 -4.52 -10.04 -29.04
C SER A 105 -4.26 -10.33 -27.56
N LEU A 106 -3.54 -9.43 -26.89
CA LEU A 106 -3.24 -9.53 -25.46
C LEU A 106 -4.46 -9.22 -24.58
N ILE A 107 -5.36 -8.36 -25.02
CA ILE A 107 -6.65 -8.12 -24.34
C ILE A 107 -7.46 -9.43 -24.27
N VAL A 108 -7.51 -10.19 -25.40
CA VAL A 108 -8.18 -11.48 -25.40
C VAL A 108 -7.53 -12.44 -24.40
N VAL A 109 -6.20 -12.50 -24.36
CA VAL A 109 -5.46 -13.32 -23.38
C VAL A 109 -5.77 -12.86 -21.95
N ALA A 110 -5.77 -11.56 -21.68
CA ALA A 110 -6.08 -11.01 -20.37
C ALA A 110 -7.51 -11.34 -19.92
N VAL A 111 -8.48 -11.32 -20.84
CA VAL A 111 -9.86 -11.74 -20.58
C VAL A 111 -9.92 -13.24 -20.25
N VAL A 112 -9.21 -14.08 -20.99
CA VAL A 112 -9.13 -15.52 -20.70
C VAL A 112 -8.53 -15.78 -19.33
N ILE A 113 -7.46 -15.06 -18.97
CA ILE A 113 -6.84 -15.16 -17.63
C ILE A 113 -7.81 -14.66 -16.55
N CYS A 114 -8.55 -13.58 -16.79
CA CYS A 114 -9.57 -13.05 -15.87
C CYS A 114 -10.67 -14.09 -15.60
N LEU A 115 -11.19 -14.72 -16.64
CA LEU A 115 -12.19 -15.80 -16.51
C LEU A 115 -11.61 -17.04 -15.83
N GLY A 116 -10.37 -17.41 -16.17
CA GLY A 116 -9.63 -18.47 -15.49
C GLY A 116 -9.40 -18.17 -14.01
N SER A 117 -9.09 -16.92 -13.66
CA SER A 117 -8.96 -16.45 -12.28
C SER A 117 -10.29 -16.57 -11.52
N LEU A 118 -11.41 -16.21 -12.13
CA LEU A 118 -12.74 -16.34 -11.52
C LEU A 118 -13.08 -17.82 -11.26
N TYR A 119 -12.83 -18.69 -12.26
CA TYR A 119 -13.01 -20.13 -12.08
C TYR A 119 -12.15 -20.68 -10.95
N PHE A 120 -10.86 -20.33 -10.94
CA PHE A 120 -9.92 -20.74 -9.91
C PHE A 120 -10.37 -20.32 -8.51
N GLN A 121 -10.82 -19.06 -8.36
CA GLN A 121 -11.30 -18.50 -7.09
C GLN A 121 -12.60 -19.14 -6.61
N ASN A 122 -13.39 -19.70 -7.53
CA ASN A 122 -14.67 -20.30 -7.14
C ASN A 122 -14.54 -21.78 -6.75
N TYR A 123 -13.61 -22.54 -7.38
CA TYR A 123 -13.52 -23.99 -7.20
C TYR A 123 -12.24 -24.44 -6.50
N ILE A 124 -11.08 -23.90 -6.85
CA ILE A 124 -9.78 -24.40 -6.36
C ILE A 124 -9.32 -23.66 -5.10
N ALA A 125 -9.36 -22.34 -5.14
CA ALA A 125 -8.89 -21.51 -4.02
C ALA A 125 -9.66 -21.73 -2.71
N PRO A 126 -10.99 -21.95 -2.69
CA PRO A 126 -11.72 -22.25 -1.46
C PRO A 126 -11.23 -23.51 -0.75
N GLU A 127 -11.12 -24.60 -1.51
CA GLU A 127 -10.64 -25.87 -0.95
C GLU A 127 -9.21 -25.76 -0.42
N ALA A 128 -8.33 -25.09 -1.18
CA ALA A 128 -6.96 -24.84 -0.75
C ALA A 128 -6.91 -23.99 0.53
N THR A 129 -7.72 -22.95 0.61
CA THR A 129 -7.80 -22.07 1.79
C THR A 129 -8.33 -22.82 3.01
N PHE A 130 -9.34 -23.65 2.82
CA PHE A 130 -9.90 -24.48 3.87
C PHE A 130 -8.85 -25.45 4.44
N LYS A 131 -8.20 -26.23 3.57
CA LYS A 131 -7.16 -27.20 3.98
C LYS A 131 -5.94 -26.51 4.60
N MET A 132 -5.51 -25.38 4.05
CA MET A 132 -4.42 -24.57 4.62
C MET A 132 -4.75 -24.15 6.05
N ARG A 133 -5.96 -23.65 6.31
CA ARG A 133 -6.38 -23.21 7.65
C ARG A 133 -6.51 -24.37 8.62
N GLN A 134 -7.06 -25.48 8.16
CA GLN A 134 -7.18 -26.68 8.93
C GLN A 134 -5.80 -27.17 9.41
N LEU A 135 -4.80 -27.21 8.50
CA LEU A 135 -3.43 -27.53 8.86
C LEU A 135 -2.82 -26.50 9.83
N LEU A 136 -3.06 -25.21 9.60
CA LEU A 136 -2.53 -24.15 10.46
C LEU A 136 -3.03 -24.25 11.90
N VAL A 137 -4.32 -24.53 12.08
CA VAL A 137 -4.89 -24.75 13.43
C VAL A 137 -4.33 -26.01 14.06
N SER A 138 -4.23 -27.12 13.30
CA SER A 138 -3.61 -28.35 13.76
C SER A 138 -2.14 -28.16 14.21
N MET A 139 -1.39 -27.34 13.45
CA MET A 139 0.00 -26.98 13.81
C MET A 139 0.07 -26.15 15.08
N LYS A 140 -0.89 -25.23 15.29
CA LYS A 140 -0.98 -24.44 16.53
C LYS A 140 -1.23 -25.30 17.74
N GLN A 141 -2.06 -26.33 17.62
CA GLN A 141 -2.43 -27.21 18.70
C GLN A 141 -1.35 -28.23 19.06
N LYS A 142 -0.33 -28.45 18.22
CA LYS A 142 0.65 -29.55 18.41
C LYS A 142 1.63 -29.36 19.55
N SER A 143 1.89 -28.18 20.06
CA SER A 143 2.92 -27.97 21.11
C SER A 143 2.55 -26.82 22.04
N PRO A 144 1.59 -27.04 22.96
CA PRO A 144 1.18 -26.03 23.93
C PRO A 144 2.29 -25.64 24.91
N GLU A 145 3.26 -26.52 25.16
CA GLU A 145 4.41 -26.25 26.01
C GLU A 145 5.27 -25.07 25.54
N LEU A 146 5.27 -24.76 24.21
CA LEU A 146 5.98 -23.64 23.63
C LEU A 146 5.15 -22.36 23.64
N GLU A 147 3.83 -22.44 23.80
CA GLU A 147 2.91 -21.29 23.66
C GLU A 147 2.54 -20.63 25.00
N ILE A 148 2.91 -21.19 26.16
CA ILE A 148 2.58 -20.58 27.47
C ILE A 148 3.28 -19.22 27.56
N PRO A 149 2.52 -18.10 27.51
CA PRO A 149 3.09 -16.75 27.60
C PRO A 149 3.52 -16.42 29.03
N GLU A 150 4.53 -15.55 29.16
CA GLU A 150 4.92 -15.03 30.48
C GLU A 150 3.93 -13.95 30.95
N GLY A 151 3.56 -13.99 32.21
CA GLY A 151 2.77 -12.98 32.88
C GLY A 151 1.28 -12.94 32.52
N ILE A 152 0.77 -13.95 31.79
CA ILE A 152 -0.63 -14.04 31.35
C ILE A 152 -1.16 -15.42 31.61
N PHE A 153 -2.45 -15.53 31.97
CA PHE A 153 -3.11 -16.83 32.09
C PHE A 153 -3.32 -17.47 30.72
N TYR A 154 -2.86 -18.71 30.58
CA TYR A 154 -3.01 -19.52 29.39
C TYR A 154 -4.10 -20.58 29.60
N ASP A 155 -5.12 -20.59 28.78
CA ASP A 155 -6.30 -21.47 28.82
C ASP A 155 -6.29 -22.58 27.75
N GLY A 156 -5.19 -22.72 27.01
CA GLY A 156 -5.06 -23.70 25.91
C GLY A 156 -4.99 -25.17 26.36
N ILE A 157 -4.99 -25.47 27.64
CA ILE A 157 -5.04 -26.83 28.19
C ILE A 157 -6.42 -27.10 28.78
N PRO A 158 -7.17 -28.11 28.28
CA PRO A 158 -8.52 -28.39 28.75
C PRO A 158 -8.62 -28.52 30.26
N GLY A 159 -9.55 -27.79 30.88
CA GLY A 159 -9.81 -27.83 32.31
C GLY A 159 -8.74 -27.20 33.21
N SER A 160 -7.75 -26.48 32.63
CA SER A 160 -6.66 -25.89 33.42
C SER A 160 -6.26 -24.51 32.85
N ASN A 161 -6.23 -23.49 33.72
CA ASN A 161 -5.68 -22.18 33.40
C ASN A 161 -4.31 -22.04 34.06
N ILE A 162 -3.25 -21.89 33.28
CA ILE A 162 -1.88 -21.86 33.74
C ILE A 162 -1.30 -20.47 33.63
N TYR A 163 -0.80 -19.94 34.72
CA TYR A 163 -0.02 -18.70 34.77
C TYR A 163 1.44 -19.02 35.01
N VAL A 164 2.34 -18.38 34.29
CA VAL A 164 3.79 -18.49 34.45
C VAL A 164 4.40 -17.11 34.55
N GLN A 165 5.14 -16.85 35.61
CA GLN A 165 5.79 -15.57 35.83
C GLN A 165 6.97 -15.36 34.85
N LYS A 166 7.80 -16.43 34.67
CA LYS A 166 8.97 -16.38 33.79
C LYS A 166 9.24 -17.76 33.20
N LYS A 167 9.67 -17.79 31.96
CA LYS A 167 10.04 -18.99 31.20
C LYS A 167 11.49 -18.93 30.77
N ASP A 168 12.25 -19.96 31.00
CA ASP A 168 13.60 -20.08 30.42
C ASP A 168 13.51 -20.77 29.05
N MET A 169 13.78 -20.01 28.01
CA MET A 169 13.71 -20.49 26.63
C MET A 169 14.78 -21.54 26.27
N GLN A 170 15.87 -21.65 27.05
CA GLN A 170 16.93 -22.63 26.76
C GLN A 170 16.65 -24.00 27.42
N THR A 171 16.15 -24.00 28.64
CA THR A 171 15.91 -25.22 29.40
C THR A 171 14.45 -25.68 29.42
N GLY A 172 13.52 -24.84 28.95
CA GLY A 172 12.07 -25.08 29.00
C GLY A 172 11.49 -25.03 30.42
N LYS A 173 12.25 -24.58 31.42
CA LYS A 173 11.77 -24.46 32.81
C LYS A 173 10.87 -23.25 32.97
N LEU A 174 9.82 -23.45 33.73
CA LEU A 174 8.82 -22.43 34.09
C LEU A 174 9.03 -22.05 35.54
N TYR A 175 8.91 -20.76 35.87
CA TYR A 175 9.10 -20.22 37.22
C TYR A 175 7.88 -19.40 37.63
N GLY A 176 7.52 -19.48 38.93
CA GLY A 176 6.38 -18.79 39.51
C GLY A 176 5.07 -19.23 38.88
N ILE A 177 4.78 -20.52 38.99
CA ILE A 177 3.64 -21.18 38.35
C ILE A 177 2.41 -21.10 39.24
N MET A 178 1.27 -20.69 38.64
CA MET A 178 -0.04 -20.77 39.28
C MET A 178 -1.00 -21.47 38.31
N ILE A 179 -1.69 -22.50 38.80
CA ILE A 179 -2.60 -23.31 38.00
C ILE A 179 -3.96 -23.31 38.67
N TYR A 180 -4.98 -22.90 37.94
CA TYR A 180 -6.38 -23.07 38.30
C TYR A 180 -6.97 -24.24 37.54
N ARG A 181 -7.49 -25.24 38.24
CA ARG A 181 -8.24 -26.35 37.64
C ARG A 181 -9.68 -26.30 38.10
N MET A 182 -10.60 -26.47 37.15
CA MET A 182 -12.03 -26.62 37.40
C MET A 182 -12.44 -28.07 37.15
N THR A 183 -12.94 -28.76 38.18
CA THR A 183 -13.27 -30.18 38.11
C THR A 183 -14.78 -30.43 38.02
N GLY A 184 -15.58 -29.52 37.44
CA GLY A 184 -17.00 -29.73 37.17
C GLY A 184 -17.97 -28.68 37.75
N SER A 185 -17.68 -28.04 38.87
CA SER A 185 -18.48 -26.97 39.48
C SER A 185 -17.58 -25.82 39.92
N TYR A 186 -18.12 -24.60 40.01
CA TYR A 186 -17.41 -23.45 40.60
C TYR A 186 -16.95 -23.70 42.05
N GLU A 187 -17.56 -24.68 42.74
CA GLU A 187 -17.21 -25.05 44.10
C GLU A 187 -16.02 -26.02 44.15
N ASP A 188 -15.72 -26.72 43.01
CA ASP A 188 -14.65 -27.70 42.91
C ASP A 188 -13.39 -27.10 42.28
N GLN A 189 -12.87 -26.05 42.87
CA GLN A 189 -11.68 -25.37 42.38
C GLN A 189 -10.41 -25.94 43.03
N GLN A 190 -9.43 -26.22 42.20
CA GLN A 190 -8.07 -26.56 42.63
C GLN A 190 -7.13 -25.45 42.25
N ILE A 191 -6.31 -25.00 43.19
CA ILE A 191 -5.27 -23.99 42.96
C ILE A 191 -3.94 -24.64 43.31
N ILE A 192 -3.00 -24.60 42.37
CA ILE A 192 -1.66 -25.12 42.55
C ILE A 192 -0.69 -23.97 42.36
N LEU A 193 0.16 -23.75 43.37
CA LEU A 193 1.26 -22.81 43.34
C LEU A 193 2.56 -23.58 43.36
N ALA A 194 3.50 -23.28 42.47
CA ALA A 194 4.81 -23.91 42.46
C ALA A 194 5.92 -22.90 42.11
N ASP A 195 7.07 -23.02 42.77
CA ASP A 195 8.22 -22.18 42.51
C ASP A 195 8.80 -22.40 41.13
N SER A 196 8.82 -23.66 40.70
CA SER A 196 9.27 -24.01 39.34
C SER A 196 8.58 -25.28 38.84
N GLY A 197 8.58 -25.45 37.52
CA GLY A 197 8.03 -26.62 36.86
C GLY A 197 8.60 -26.81 35.47
N MET A 198 8.28 -27.96 34.90
CA MET A 198 8.62 -28.32 33.54
C MET A 198 7.45 -29.08 32.93
N LEU A 199 6.99 -28.60 31.77
CA LEU A 199 5.96 -29.25 31.00
C LEU A 199 6.61 -30.07 29.89
N GLN A 200 6.28 -31.35 29.80
CA GLN A 200 6.82 -32.28 28.81
C GLN A 200 5.72 -33.14 28.24
N THR A 201 5.80 -33.43 26.95
CA THR A 201 4.88 -34.38 26.32
C THR A 201 5.31 -35.81 26.68
N THR A 202 4.37 -36.67 27.06
CA THR A 202 4.63 -38.10 27.35
C THR A 202 5.05 -38.83 26.07
N ALA A 203 5.68 -40.01 26.24
CA ALA A 203 6.16 -40.80 25.10
C ALA A 203 5.05 -41.27 24.15
N ASP A 204 3.83 -41.45 24.67
CA ASP A 204 2.61 -41.80 23.92
C ASP A 204 1.97 -40.59 23.18
N LYS A 205 2.46 -39.36 23.46
CA LYS A 205 1.95 -38.09 22.93
C LYS A 205 0.48 -37.79 23.20
N GLN A 206 -0.16 -38.54 24.08
CA GLN A 206 -1.56 -38.35 24.45
C GLN A 206 -1.73 -37.57 25.77
N HIS A 207 -0.65 -37.34 26.49
CA HIS A 207 -0.67 -36.63 27.76
C HIS A 207 0.47 -35.62 27.86
N LEU A 208 0.27 -34.59 28.65
CA LEU A 208 1.32 -33.67 29.08
C LEU A 208 1.68 -34.00 30.53
N LEU A 209 2.95 -34.22 30.76
CA LEU A 209 3.50 -34.40 32.10
C LEU A 209 4.01 -33.07 32.62
N LEU A 210 3.30 -32.51 33.58
CA LEU A 210 3.72 -31.29 34.27
C LEU A 210 4.41 -31.66 35.56
N SER A 211 5.73 -31.55 35.60
CA SER A 211 6.55 -31.76 36.79
C SER A 211 6.71 -30.43 37.52
N LEU A 212 6.27 -30.36 38.78
CA LEU A 212 6.32 -29.19 39.65
C LEU A 212 7.27 -29.43 40.80
N TRP A 213 8.04 -28.40 41.17
CA TRP A 213 8.97 -28.47 42.32
C TRP A 213 8.66 -27.33 43.29
N SER A 214 8.68 -27.69 44.59
CA SER A 214 8.47 -26.76 45.69
C SER A 214 7.17 -25.97 45.56
N GLY A 215 6.10 -26.44 46.18
CA GLY A 215 4.81 -25.79 45.99
C GLY A 215 3.74 -26.16 46.98
N GLU A 216 2.58 -25.60 46.79
CA GLU A 216 1.38 -25.79 47.56
C GLU A 216 0.19 -26.10 46.67
N TRP A 217 -0.66 -27.02 47.10
CA TRP A 217 -1.91 -27.33 46.43
C TRP A 217 -3.06 -27.05 47.40
N PHE A 218 -4.00 -26.28 46.90
CA PHE A 218 -5.26 -25.99 47.57
C PHE A 218 -6.40 -26.62 46.77
N GLU A 219 -7.26 -27.39 47.46
CA GLU A 219 -8.41 -28.03 46.84
C GLU A 219 -9.62 -27.89 47.75
N ASN A 220 -10.75 -27.43 47.17
CA ASN A 220 -12.02 -27.46 47.86
C ASN A 220 -12.59 -28.88 47.80
N MET A 221 -12.86 -29.47 48.97
CA MET A 221 -13.48 -30.80 49.04
C MET A 221 -14.98 -30.64 48.84
N GLN A 222 -15.54 -31.42 47.91
CA GLN A 222 -16.99 -31.45 47.73
C GLN A 222 -17.69 -31.82 49.03
N SER A 223 -18.67 -31.02 49.43
CA SER A 223 -19.57 -31.35 50.51
C SER A 223 -20.51 -32.44 50.04
N GLN A 224 -20.35 -33.66 50.56
CA GLN A 224 -21.28 -34.77 50.35
C GLN A 224 -22.65 -34.55 51.02
N GLN A 225 -22.88 -33.43 51.69
CA GLN A 225 -24.16 -33.12 52.38
C GLN A 225 -25.04 -32.25 51.49
N LEU A 226 -26.16 -32.80 51.04
CA LEU A 226 -27.31 -32.11 50.52
C LEU A 226 -27.97 -31.25 51.63
N GLY A 227 -27.37 -30.10 51.94
CA GLY A 227 -27.97 -29.18 52.91
C GLY A 227 -27.04 -28.08 53.26
N GLY A 228 -27.29 -26.91 52.70
CA GLY A 228 -26.56 -25.66 52.76
C GLY A 228 -25.79 -25.37 54.02
N SER A 229 -24.55 -25.79 54.09
CA SER A 229 -23.57 -25.29 55.03
C SER A 229 -22.61 -24.35 54.29
N ALA A 230 -22.54 -23.13 54.76
CA ALA A 230 -21.70 -22.07 54.16
C ALA A 230 -20.17 -22.29 54.28
N SER A 231 -19.70 -23.46 54.70
CA SER A 231 -18.30 -23.79 54.90
C SER A 231 -17.95 -25.04 54.10
N VAL A 232 -17.36 -24.85 52.93
CA VAL A 232 -16.77 -25.93 52.15
C VAL A 232 -15.39 -26.26 52.77
N PRO A 233 -15.12 -27.50 53.26
CA PRO A 233 -13.79 -27.87 53.75
C PRO A 233 -12.78 -27.80 52.63
N TYR A 234 -11.62 -27.19 52.89
CA TYR A 234 -10.52 -27.12 51.93
C TYR A 234 -9.32 -27.95 52.44
N GLN A 235 -8.59 -28.54 51.49
CA GLN A 235 -7.35 -29.26 51.75
C GLN A 235 -6.17 -28.44 51.27
N ARG A 236 -5.14 -28.29 52.10
CA ARG A 236 -3.84 -27.69 51.70
C ARG A 236 -2.78 -28.79 51.79
N GLN A 237 -2.05 -29.00 50.70
CA GLN A 237 -0.91 -29.94 50.65
C GLN A 237 0.33 -29.15 50.21
N THR A 238 1.42 -29.31 50.95
CA THR A 238 2.75 -28.85 50.54
C THR A 238 3.48 -30.02 49.91
N PHE A 239 4.17 -29.76 48.79
CA PHE A 239 4.93 -30.80 48.09
C PHE A 239 6.33 -30.30 47.72
N THR A 240 7.30 -31.18 47.77
CA THR A 240 8.66 -30.95 47.26
C THR A 240 8.71 -31.19 45.75
N THR A 241 8.01 -32.25 45.30
CA THR A 241 7.88 -32.59 43.89
C THR A 241 6.50 -33.15 43.65
N LYS A 242 5.85 -32.72 42.60
CA LYS A 242 4.54 -33.23 42.17
C LYS A 242 4.50 -33.39 40.68
N GLN A 243 3.95 -34.47 40.19
CA GLN A 243 3.74 -34.73 38.79
C GLN A 243 2.25 -34.77 38.51
N LEU A 244 1.83 -33.99 37.54
CA LEU A 244 0.45 -33.92 37.05
C LEU A 244 0.42 -34.41 35.61
N VAL A 245 -0.44 -35.36 35.34
CA VAL A 245 -0.74 -35.78 33.98
C VAL A 245 -1.96 -35.02 33.56
N LEU A 246 -1.81 -34.27 32.45
CA LEU A 246 -2.87 -33.51 31.82
C LEU A 246 -3.25 -34.20 30.52
N ASP A 247 -4.53 -34.46 30.32
CA ASP A 247 -5.00 -35.08 29.09
C ASP A 247 -4.74 -34.10 27.92
N TYR A 248 -3.97 -34.60 26.97
CA TYR A 248 -3.58 -33.83 25.81
C TYR A 248 -3.38 -34.75 24.62
N ASP A 249 -4.08 -34.47 23.54
CA ASP A 249 -3.87 -35.17 22.28
C ASP A 249 -2.71 -34.50 21.51
N GLY A 250 -1.51 -35.03 21.69
CA GLY A 250 -0.29 -34.50 21.04
C GLY A 250 -0.02 -35.11 19.68
N ASP A 251 -0.83 -36.04 19.21
CA ASP A 251 -0.77 -36.50 17.83
C ASP A 251 -1.20 -35.36 16.88
N PHE A 252 -0.56 -35.34 15.72
CA PHE A 252 -0.99 -34.38 14.66
C PHE A 252 -2.33 -34.85 14.11
N ASN A 253 -3.41 -34.49 14.83
CA ASN A 253 -4.76 -34.66 14.32
C ASN A 253 -5.15 -33.46 13.52
N VAL A 254 -5.72 -33.72 12.36
CA VAL A 254 -6.25 -32.67 11.50
C VAL A 254 -7.47 -32.07 12.21
N ALA A 255 -7.43 -30.76 12.47
CA ALA A 255 -8.52 -30.06 13.18
C ALA A 255 -9.88 -30.35 12.53
N ASP A 256 -10.90 -30.49 13.37
CA ASP A 256 -12.24 -30.81 12.88
C ASP A 256 -12.74 -29.82 11.84
N ALA A 257 -13.21 -30.33 10.72
CA ALA A 257 -13.76 -29.56 9.62
C ALA A 257 -14.94 -28.67 10.06
N SER A 258 -15.69 -29.08 11.09
CA SER A 258 -16.83 -28.34 11.62
C SER A 258 -16.45 -26.97 12.18
N LEU A 259 -15.23 -26.79 12.71
CA LEU A 259 -14.72 -25.51 13.22
C LEU A 259 -14.61 -24.43 12.14
N PHE A 260 -14.52 -24.81 10.88
CA PHE A 260 -14.37 -23.91 9.76
C PHE A 260 -15.65 -23.78 8.92
N SER A 261 -16.73 -24.45 9.32
CA SER A 261 -18.00 -24.47 8.57
C SER A 261 -18.63 -23.08 8.42
N ALA A 262 -18.38 -22.17 9.36
CA ALA A 262 -18.86 -20.79 9.31
C ALA A 262 -17.97 -19.85 8.48
N ASP A 263 -16.77 -20.25 8.05
CA ASP A 263 -15.83 -19.37 7.33
C ASP A 263 -16.17 -19.29 5.84
N ALA A 264 -16.60 -18.12 5.39
CA ALA A 264 -16.95 -17.86 4.00
C ALA A 264 -15.77 -17.99 3.01
N ARG A 265 -14.52 -17.81 3.45
CA ARG A 265 -13.34 -17.83 2.57
C ARG A 265 -13.01 -19.23 2.03
N GLY A 266 -13.39 -20.26 2.75
CA GLY A 266 -13.24 -21.65 2.33
C GLY A 266 -14.35 -22.18 1.44
N LYS A 267 -15.24 -21.32 0.90
CA LYS A 267 -16.45 -21.72 0.18
C LYS A 267 -16.51 -21.12 -1.23
N GLY A 268 -17.16 -21.83 -2.15
CA GLY A 268 -17.51 -21.32 -3.47
C GLY A 268 -18.68 -20.31 -3.40
N ILE A 269 -18.92 -19.57 -4.50
CA ILE A 269 -19.98 -18.54 -4.53
C ILE A 269 -21.34 -19.16 -4.22
N GLU A 270 -21.67 -20.31 -4.81
CA GLU A 270 -22.94 -21.00 -4.58
C GLU A 270 -23.14 -21.36 -3.10
N GLN A 271 -22.12 -21.94 -2.47
CA GLN A 271 -22.14 -22.27 -1.06
C GLN A 271 -22.25 -21.03 -0.17
N ILE A 272 -21.54 -19.94 -0.51
CA ILE A 272 -21.61 -18.69 0.22
C ILE A 272 -23.02 -18.11 0.18
N LEU A 273 -23.69 -18.14 -0.99
CA LEU A 273 -25.04 -17.62 -1.13
C LEU A 273 -26.06 -18.48 -0.37
N HIS A 274 -25.92 -19.82 -0.48
CA HIS A 274 -26.78 -20.73 0.27
C HIS A 274 -26.63 -20.54 1.79
N ASP A 275 -25.38 -20.46 2.29
CA ASP A 275 -25.11 -20.27 3.71
C ASP A 275 -25.61 -18.90 4.19
N ARG A 276 -25.40 -17.84 3.42
CA ARG A 276 -25.95 -16.52 3.72
C ARG A 276 -27.46 -16.56 3.90
N ASP A 277 -28.18 -17.22 2.97
CA ASP A 277 -29.63 -17.28 3.01
C ASP A 277 -30.09 -18.14 4.20
N SER A 278 -29.43 -19.25 4.48
CA SER A 278 -29.68 -20.08 5.64
C SER A 278 -29.42 -19.36 6.96
N LEU A 279 -28.26 -18.65 7.07
CA LEU A 279 -27.91 -17.88 8.24
C LEU A 279 -28.86 -16.70 8.46
N SER A 280 -29.30 -16.02 7.39
CA SER A 280 -30.27 -14.93 7.51
C SER A 280 -31.58 -15.40 8.11
N LEU A 281 -32.09 -16.58 7.68
CA LEU A 281 -33.32 -17.16 8.24
C LEU A 281 -33.16 -17.48 9.73
N VAL A 282 -32.00 -18.02 10.14
CA VAL A 282 -31.73 -18.32 11.56
C VAL A 282 -31.68 -17.04 12.38
N TYR A 283 -30.96 -16.03 11.92
CA TYR A 283 -30.85 -14.76 12.65
C TYR A 283 -32.17 -13.95 12.66
N ASP A 284 -32.95 -14.00 11.57
CA ASP A 284 -34.29 -13.42 11.53
C ASP A 284 -35.21 -14.11 12.55
N SER A 285 -35.13 -15.45 12.70
CA SER A 285 -35.86 -16.20 13.71
C SER A 285 -35.47 -15.80 15.13
N ILE A 286 -34.14 -15.62 15.40
CA ILE A 286 -33.63 -15.15 16.68
C ILE A 286 -34.13 -13.72 16.95
N GLY A 287 -34.04 -12.82 15.99
CA GLY A 287 -34.54 -11.44 16.10
C GLY A 287 -36.07 -11.41 16.38
N HIS A 288 -36.82 -12.26 15.70
CA HIS A 288 -38.25 -12.40 15.95
C HIS A 288 -38.54 -12.93 17.37
N SER A 289 -37.75 -13.87 17.88
CA SER A 289 -37.87 -14.37 19.25
C SER A 289 -37.61 -13.27 20.30
N TYR A 290 -36.59 -12.41 20.06
CA TYR A 290 -36.32 -11.26 20.91
C TYR A 290 -37.49 -10.23 20.87
N TYR A 291 -38.03 -9.99 19.69
CA TYR A 291 -39.21 -9.10 19.54
C TYR A 291 -40.42 -9.65 20.28
N THR A 292 -40.77 -10.93 20.12
CA THR A 292 -41.92 -11.55 20.82
C THR A 292 -41.69 -11.61 22.33
N ALA A 293 -40.46 -11.88 22.79
CA ALA A 293 -40.12 -11.85 24.21
C ALA A 293 -40.27 -10.44 24.79
N ALA A 294 -39.85 -9.39 24.07
CA ALA A 294 -40.03 -8.02 24.48
C ALA A 294 -41.52 -7.64 24.50
N GLN A 295 -42.27 -8.03 23.47
CA GLN A 295 -43.72 -7.78 23.41
C GLN A 295 -44.44 -8.44 24.58
N SER A 296 -44.19 -9.69 24.90
CA SER A 296 -44.82 -10.40 26.01
C SER A 296 -44.44 -9.81 27.38
N ARG A 297 -43.26 -9.17 27.51
CA ARG A 297 -42.81 -8.50 28.74
C ARG A 297 -43.55 -7.17 28.98
N TYR A 298 -43.84 -6.42 27.92
CA TYR A 298 -44.46 -5.09 28.00
C TYR A 298 -45.98 -5.16 27.85
N TYR A 299 -46.53 -6.17 27.17
CA TYR A 299 -47.93 -6.36 26.89
C TYR A 299 -48.35 -7.74 27.39
N THR A 300 -48.43 -7.91 28.71
CA THR A 300 -48.92 -9.14 29.30
C THR A 300 -50.45 -9.24 29.05
N GLU A 301 -50.81 -10.01 28.05
CA GLU A 301 -52.17 -10.49 27.90
C GLU A 301 -52.37 -11.65 28.90
N PHE A 302 -52.98 -11.39 30.04
CA PHE A 302 -53.49 -12.47 30.86
C PHE A 302 -54.71 -13.04 30.16
N PRO A 303 -54.74 -14.34 29.84
CA PRO A 303 -55.94 -14.96 29.33
C PRO A 303 -56.99 -14.91 30.45
N LEU A 304 -57.82 -13.88 30.43
CA LEU A 304 -58.88 -13.71 31.36
C LEU A 304 -60.02 -14.67 31.01
N SER A 305 -60.53 -15.40 31.98
CA SER A 305 -61.75 -16.21 31.79
C SER A 305 -62.97 -15.28 31.48
N GLY A 306 -63.99 -15.77 30.80
CA GLY A 306 -65.11 -14.94 30.30
C GLY A 306 -65.75 -14.08 31.37
N ARG A 307 -65.69 -14.45 32.63
CA ARG A 307 -66.19 -13.63 33.76
C ARG A 307 -65.24 -12.52 34.15
N ASP A 308 -63.91 -12.82 34.11
CA ASP A 308 -62.86 -11.86 34.47
C ASP A 308 -62.59 -10.86 33.33
N SER A 309 -62.83 -11.25 32.08
CA SER A 309 -62.79 -10.36 30.91
C SER A 309 -63.85 -9.29 30.97
N THR A 310 -65.11 -9.63 31.32
CA THR A 310 -66.23 -8.64 31.48
C THR A 310 -66.00 -7.73 32.67
N LEU A 311 -65.36 -8.19 33.74
CA LEU A 311 -64.98 -7.38 34.90
C LEU A 311 -63.82 -6.44 34.60
N ALA A 312 -62.83 -6.90 33.84
CA ALA A 312 -61.70 -6.10 33.37
C ALA A 312 -62.20 -4.98 32.43
N GLU A 313 -63.06 -5.33 31.51
CA GLU A 313 -63.68 -4.37 30.56
C GLU A 313 -64.45 -3.27 31.27
N LYS A 314 -65.28 -3.63 32.31
CA LYS A 314 -65.98 -2.69 33.18
C LYS A 314 -65.01 -1.83 34.01
N ARG A 315 -63.90 -2.37 34.47
CA ARG A 315 -62.86 -1.60 35.21
C ARG A 315 -62.00 -0.73 34.26
N ALA A 316 -61.76 -1.13 33.06
CA ALA A 316 -61.07 -0.32 32.05
C ALA A 316 -61.92 0.90 31.62
N ALA A 317 -63.21 0.79 31.70
CA ALA A 317 -64.14 1.93 31.47
C ALA A 317 -64.24 2.93 32.67
N SER A 318 -63.60 2.63 33.82
CA SER A 318 -63.53 3.55 34.96
C SER A 318 -62.37 4.56 34.79
N PRO A 319 -62.40 5.75 35.44
CA PRO A 319 -61.45 6.82 35.23
C PRO A 319 -60.01 6.32 35.48
N THR A 320 -59.12 6.69 34.58
CA THR A 320 -57.74 6.33 34.57
C THR A 320 -57.04 6.48 35.92
N LEU A 321 -56.46 5.41 36.45
CA LEU A 321 -55.65 5.45 37.65
C LEU A 321 -54.48 6.46 37.42
N ASN A 322 -54.48 7.51 38.25
CA ASN A 322 -53.38 8.45 38.21
C ASN A 322 -52.23 7.88 39.04
N LEU A 323 -51.20 7.33 38.38
CA LEU A 323 -50.03 6.72 39.02
C LEU A 323 -49.28 7.69 39.92
N ASP A 324 -49.23 8.98 39.58
CA ASP A 324 -48.54 10.01 40.36
C ASP A 324 -49.26 10.21 41.72
N THR A 325 -50.59 10.21 41.72
CA THR A 325 -51.34 10.36 42.98
C THR A 325 -51.19 9.12 43.87
N LEU A 326 -51.10 7.94 43.31
CA LEU A 326 -50.84 6.71 44.04
C LEU A 326 -49.45 6.71 44.66
N PHE A 327 -48.42 7.00 43.85
CA PHE A 327 -47.04 7.07 44.29
C PHE A 327 -46.84 8.11 45.40
N ASN A 328 -47.43 9.30 45.27
CA ASN A 328 -47.31 10.35 46.26
C ASN A 328 -48.00 10.03 47.60
N ARG A 329 -48.97 9.10 47.63
CA ARG A 329 -49.63 8.62 48.86
C ARG A 329 -48.89 7.51 49.59
N LEU A 330 -47.87 6.91 48.96
CA LEU A 330 -47.07 5.88 49.61
C LEU A 330 -46.19 6.46 50.71
N PRO A 331 -45.94 5.70 51.81
CA PRO A 331 -44.93 6.09 52.81
C PRO A 331 -43.55 6.12 52.17
N GLU A 332 -42.65 6.97 52.70
CA GLU A 332 -41.33 7.25 52.08
C GLU A 332 -40.50 5.99 51.86
N ASN A 333 -40.51 5.03 52.79
CA ASN A 333 -39.82 3.76 52.66
C ASN A 333 -40.33 2.91 51.48
N GLU A 334 -41.60 2.96 51.19
CA GLU A 334 -42.19 2.25 50.05
C GLU A 334 -41.90 2.96 48.73
N LYS A 335 -41.91 4.28 48.72
CA LYS A 335 -41.46 5.05 47.55
C LYS A 335 -40.02 4.69 47.15
N GLN A 336 -39.10 4.69 48.12
CA GLN A 336 -37.72 4.28 47.88
C GLN A 336 -37.65 2.84 47.36
N ARG A 337 -38.40 1.92 47.92
CA ARG A 337 -38.47 0.53 47.49
C ARG A 337 -38.98 0.40 46.05
N VAL A 338 -40.03 1.11 45.69
CA VAL A 338 -40.58 1.12 44.33
C VAL A 338 -39.58 1.70 43.33
N VAL A 339 -38.91 2.82 43.67
CA VAL A 339 -37.91 3.45 42.84
C VAL A 339 -36.71 2.53 42.65
N ASN A 340 -36.20 1.92 43.73
CA ASN A 340 -35.05 0.98 43.65
C ASN A 340 -35.40 -0.26 42.82
N MET A 341 -36.61 -0.79 42.95
CA MET A 341 -37.10 -1.92 42.15
C MET A 341 -37.22 -1.54 40.68
N ALA A 342 -37.76 -0.36 40.39
CA ALA A 342 -37.85 0.16 39.02
C ALA A 342 -36.44 0.36 38.40
N LEU A 343 -35.49 0.95 39.17
CA LEU A 343 -34.13 1.14 38.74
C LEU A 343 -33.41 -0.20 38.44
N SER A 344 -33.57 -1.17 39.36
CA SER A 344 -33.00 -2.51 39.16
C SER A 344 -33.58 -3.21 37.94
N ASN A 345 -34.87 -3.09 37.70
CA ASN A 345 -35.51 -3.65 36.50
C ASN A 345 -35.00 -2.99 35.22
N VAL A 346 -34.86 -1.66 35.20
CA VAL A 346 -34.36 -0.93 34.03
C VAL A 346 -32.88 -1.32 33.78
N GLN A 347 -32.06 -1.42 34.81
CA GLN A 347 -30.68 -1.85 34.68
C GLN A 347 -30.56 -3.28 34.13
N SER A 348 -31.37 -4.21 34.62
CA SER A 348 -31.42 -5.59 34.11
C SER A 348 -31.84 -5.65 32.65
N GLN A 349 -32.89 -4.87 32.27
CA GLN A 349 -33.34 -4.81 30.87
C GLN A 349 -32.30 -4.18 29.95
N MET A 350 -31.58 -3.17 30.42
CA MET A 350 -30.50 -2.54 29.65
C MET A 350 -29.38 -3.54 29.38
N SER A 351 -28.96 -4.29 30.39
CA SER A 351 -27.93 -5.34 30.22
C SER A 351 -28.40 -6.44 29.27
N GLU A 352 -29.66 -6.84 29.33
CA GLU A 352 -30.19 -7.84 28.40
C GLU A 352 -30.23 -7.32 26.96
N LEU A 353 -30.66 -6.07 26.75
CA LEU A 353 -30.66 -5.43 25.42
C LEU A 353 -29.25 -5.25 24.86
N GLU A 354 -28.27 -4.91 25.70
CA GLU A 354 -26.88 -4.84 25.30
C GLU A 354 -26.35 -6.21 24.84
N PHE A 355 -26.71 -7.27 25.56
CA PHE A 355 -26.34 -8.63 25.18
C PHE A 355 -26.99 -9.08 23.87
N GLN A 356 -28.30 -8.80 23.70
CA GLN A 356 -29.04 -9.09 22.48
C GLN A 356 -28.47 -8.30 21.29
N ALA A 357 -28.14 -7.00 21.49
CA ALA A 357 -27.51 -6.17 20.50
C ALA A 357 -26.12 -6.68 20.09
N MET A 358 -25.33 -7.21 21.02
CA MET A 358 -24.03 -7.83 20.75
C MET A 358 -24.19 -9.07 19.85
N ILE A 359 -25.13 -9.97 20.16
CA ILE A 359 -25.42 -11.16 19.33
C ILE A 359 -25.85 -10.75 17.92
N MET A 360 -26.76 -9.78 17.79
CA MET A 360 -27.25 -9.32 16.49
C MET A 360 -26.17 -8.59 15.68
N ASN A 361 -25.28 -7.84 16.32
CA ASN A 361 -24.13 -7.23 15.67
C ASN A 361 -23.13 -8.27 15.14
N ASP A 362 -22.89 -9.35 15.89
CA ASP A 362 -22.04 -10.46 15.42
C ASP A 362 -22.71 -11.21 14.26
N ALA A 363 -24.02 -11.44 14.33
CA ALA A 363 -24.80 -12.01 13.24
C ALA A 363 -24.69 -11.19 11.96
N ASP A 364 -24.93 -9.89 12.05
CA ASP A 364 -24.74 -8.95 10.94
C ASP A 364 -23.32 -8.94 10.37
N ARG A 365 -22.32 -9.04 11.23
CA ARG A 365 -20.93 -9.11 10.82
C ARG A 365 -20.64 -10.39 10.02
N ILE A 366 -21.15 -11.53 10.46
CA ILE A 366 -21.01 -12.81 9.75
C ILE A 366 -21.68 -12.75 8.38
N LEU A 367 -22.91 -12.21 8.30
CA LEU A 367 -23.61 -12.03 7.03
C LEU A 367 -22.87 -11.06 6.08
N ARG A 368 -22.32 -9.96 6.62
CA ARG A 368 -21.48 -9.05 5.85
C ARG A 368 -20.22 -9.73 5.32
N GLU A 369 -19.55 -10.57 6.13
CA GLU A 369 -18.37 -11.33 5.69
C GLU A 369 -18.68 -12.26 4.52
N HIS A 370 -19.81 -12.97 4.53
CA HIS A 370 -20.24 -13.81 3.42
C HIS A 370 -20.46 -12.97 2.13
N ASN A 371 -21.17 -11.88 2.24
CA ASN A 371 -21.41 -11.00 1.08
C ASN A 371 -20.11 -10.35 0.55
N ILE A 372 -19.21 -9.91 1.45
CA ILE A 372 -17.90 -9.36 1.08
C ILE A 372 -17.09 -10.41 0.31
N GLU A 373 -17.07 -11.65 0.78
CA GLU A 373 -16.29 -12.72 0.15
C GLU A 373 -16.83 -13.07 -1.24
N ALA A 374 -18.17 -13.14 -1.40
CA ALA A 374 -18.79 -13.35 -2.70
C ALA A 374 -18.40 -12.25 -3.72
N ILE A 375 -18.47 -10.98 -3.32
CA ILE A 375 -18.11 -9.84 -4.20
C ILE A 375 -16.60 -9.82 -4.45
N SER A 376 -15.76 -10.19 -3.47
CA SER A 376 -14.31 -10.21 -3.58
C SER A 376 -13.84 -11.10 -4.72
N LYS A 377 -14.49 -12.23 -4.98
CA LYS A 377 -14.15 -13.13 -6.08
C LYS A 377 -14.27 -12.44 -7.44
N PHE A 378 -15.31 -11.63 -7.63
CA PHE A 378 -15.51 -10.86 -8.87
C PHE A 378 -14.54 -9.68 -8.98
N THR A 379 -14.36 -8.91 -7.90
CA THR A 379 -13.50 -7.72 -7.94
C THR A 379 -12.03 -8.09 -8.14
N LEU A 380 -11.56 -9.20 -7.55
CA LEU A 380 -10.20 -9.68 -7.72
C LEU A 380 -9.96 -10.25 -9.13
N ALA A 381 -10.92 -10.96 -9.71
CA ALA A 381 -10.82 -11.39 -11.11
C ALA A 381 -10.80 -10.19 -12.08
N LEU A 382 -11.67 -9.18 -11.84
CA LEU A 382 -11.71 -7.96 -12.64
C LEU A 382 -10.42 -7.14 -12.52
N SER A 383 -9.75 -7.18 -11.37
CA SER A 383 -8.48 -6.49 -11.17
C SER A 383 -7.39 -6.98 -12.13
N CYS A 384 -7.43 -8.23 -12.59
CA CYS A 384 -6.55 -8.76 -13.63
C CYS A 384 -6.65 -7.92 -14.91
N LEU A 385 -7.87 -7.63 -15.34
CA LEU A 385 -8.10 -6.83 -16.55
C LEU A 385 -7.69 -5.37 -16.36
N ILE A 386 -8.04 -4.78 -15.22
CA ILE A 386 -7.67 -3.39 -14.87
C ILE A 386 -6.15 -3.23 -14.85
N PHE A 387 -5.43 -4.17 -14.24
CA PHE A 387 -3.98 -4.12 -14.16
C PHE A 387 -3.30 -4.30 -15.51
N PHE A 388 -3.85 -5.10 -16.40
CA PHE A 388 -3.39 -5.16 -17.78
C PHE A 388 -3.55 -3.82 -18.50
N PHE A 389 -4.70 -3.15 -18.34
CA PHE A 389 -4.95 -1.82 -18.94
C PHE A 389 -4.18 -0.68 -18.27
N ILE A 390 -3.62 -0.87 -17.09
CA ILE A 390 -2.64 0.05 -16.48
C ILE A 390 -1.24 -0.28 -17.00
N GLY A 391 -0.83 -1.54 -16.96
CA GLY A 391 0.54 -1.96 -17.23
C GLY A 391 0.95 -1.79 -18.69
N ALA A 392 0.13 -2.22 -19.65
CA ALA A 392 0.45 -2.17 -21.06
C ALA A 392 0.63 -0.73 -21.59
N PRO A 393 -0.31 0.22 -21.34
CA PRO A 393 -0.11 1.61 -21.73
C PRO A 393 1.06 2.29 -21.02
N LEU A 394 1.23 2.01 -19.74
CA LEU A 394 2.30 2.60 -18.94
C LEU A 394 3.68 2.10 -19.40
N GLY A 395 3.79 0.79 -19.74
CA GLY A 395 4.98 0.22 -20.36
C GLY A 395 5.30 0.84 -21.72
N ALA A 396 4.28 1.08 -22.56
CA ALA A 396 4.46 1.73 -23.84
C ALA A 396 4.96 3.18 -23.75
N ILE A 397 4.64 3.88 -22.67
CA ILE A 397 5.08 5.25 -22.40
C ILE A 397 6.52 5.28 -21.88
N ILE A 398 6.89 4.32 -21.00
CA ILE A 398 8.20 4.26 -20.34
C ILE A 398 9.19 3.55 -21.27
N ARG A 399 9.79 4.31 -22.19
CA ARG A 399 10.71 3.77 -23.22
C ARG A 399 12.13 3.51 -22.75
N LYS A 400 12.52 3.96 -21.56
CA LYS A 400 13.91 3.89 -21.05
C LYS A 400 13.92 3.49 -19.58
N GLY A 401 14.81 2.58 -19.20
CA GLY A 401 15.05 2.26 -17.80
C GLY A 401 15.23 0.78 -17.45
N GLY A 402 15.37 -0.10 -18.44
CA GLY A 402 15.56 -1.54 -18.19
C GLY A 402 14.44 -2.15 -17.36
N LEU A 403 14.66 -3.33 -16.76
CA LEU A 403 13.68 -4.06 -15.98
C LEU A 403 13.34 -3.42 -14.60
N GLY A 404 14.19 -2.52 -14.09
CA GLY A 404 14.05 -1.96 -12.74
C GLY A 404 12.85 -1.03 -12.59
N ILE A 405 12.63 -0.13 -13.55
CA ILE A 405 11.52 0.85 -13.50
C ILE A 405 10.15 0.15 -13.57
N PRO A 406 9.90 -0.80 -14.48
CA PRO A 406 8.68 -1.58 -14.49
C PRO A 406 8.35 -2.26 -13.15
N VAL A 407 9.35 -2.86 -12.50
CA VAL A 407 9.16 -3.53 -11.21
C VAL A 407 8.73 -2.52 -10.13
N ILE A 408 9.43 -1.38 -10.01
CA ILE A 408 9.09 -0.35 -9.01
C ILE A 408 7.66 0.17 -9.22
N ILE A 409 7.29 0.47 -10.45
CA ILE A 409 5.95 0.99 -10.76
C ILE A 409 4.87 -0.06 -10.46
N SER A 410 5.11 -1.33 -10.83
CA SER A 410 4.15 -2.40 -10.54
C SER A 410 3.94 -2.58 -9.03
N VAL A 411 4.99 -2.49 -8.24
CA VAL A 411 4.90 -2.55 -6.76
C VAL A 411 4.10 -1.36 -6.22
N VAL A 412 4.34 -0.14 -6.70
CA VAL A 412 3.59 1.05 -6.25
C VAL A 412 2.10 0.92 -6.58
N VAL A 413 1.75 0.53 -7.81
CA VAL A 413 0.34 0.34 -8.21
C VAL A 413 -0.31 -0.76 -7.38
N PHE A 414 0.41 -1.87 -7.14
CA PHE A 414 -0.09 -2.95 -6.31
C PHE A 414 -0.30 -2.54 -4.84
N ILE A 415 0.61 -1.76 -4.27
CA ILE A 415 0.45 -1.21 -2.90
C ILE A 415 -0.80 -0.34 -2.81
N ILE A 416 -1.04 0.54 -3.79
CA ILE A 416 -2.24 1.37 -3.84
C ILE A 416 -3.50 0.50 -3.88
N PHE A 417 -3.52 -0.51 -4.77
CA PHE A 417 -4.62 -1.47 -4.82
C PHE A 417 -4.85 -2.17 -3.49
N TYR A 418 -3.79 -2.69 -2.88
CA TYR A 418 -3.86 -3.43 -1.62
C TYR A 418 -4.39 -2.57 -0.47
N ILE A 419 -3.93 -1.32 -0.37
CA ILE A 419 -4.42 -0.36 0.64
C ILE A 419 -5.91 -0.09 0.44
N LEU A 420 -6.34 0.17 -0.79
CA LEU A 420 -7.75 0.45 -1.10
C LEU A 420 -8.64 -0.76 -0.84
N ASP A 421 -8.24 -1.96 -1.29
CA ASP A 421 -9.01 -3.19 -1.09
C ASP A 421 -9.12 -3.57 0.39
N ASN A 422 -8.00 -3.50 1.14
CA ASN A 422 -7.99 -3.82 2.57
C ASN A 422 -8.77 -2.78 3.42
N THR A 423 -8.67 -1.50 3.08
CA THR A 423 -9.48 -0.46 3.73
C THR A 423 -10.96 -0.67 3.46
N GLY A 424 -11.32 -0.92 2.20
CA GLY A 424 -12.69 -1.23 1.82
C GLY A 424 -13.23 -2.47 2.53
N TYR A 425 -12.44 -3.54 2.64
CA TYR A 425 -12.78 -4.74 3.39
C TYR A 425 -13.08 -4.43 4.87
N ARG A 426 -12.17 -3.72 5.55
CA ARG A 426 -12.30 -3.40 6.97
C ARG A 426 -13.53 -2.52 7.27
N MET A 427 -13.76 -1.49 6.47
CA MET A 427 -14.88 -0.57 6.64
C MET A 427 -16.24 -1.23 6.35
N SER A 428 -16.30 -2.10 5.34
CA SER A 428 -17.52 -2.86 5.04
C SER A 428 -17.81 -3.93 6.08
N ARG A 429 -16.77 -4.62 6.58
CA ARG A 429 -16.92 -5.61 7.66
C ARG A 429 -17.42 -4.95 8.95
N GLY A 430 -16.93 -3.77 9.29
CA GLY A 430 -17.36 -2.98 10.43
C GLY A 430 -18.75 -2.35 10.27
N GLY A 431 -19.41 -2.46 9.10
CA GLY A 431 -20.74 -1.89 8.84
C GLY A 431 -20.75 -0.39 8.56
N MET A 432 -19.58 0.27 8.51
CA MET A 432 -19.48 1.71 8.24
C MET A 432 -19.76 2.07 6.78
N TRP A 433 -19.38 1.17 5.86
CA TRP A 433 -19.60 1.35 4.43
C TRP A 433 -20.46 0.22 3.86
N SER A 434 -21.22 0.54 2.82
CA SER A 434 -21.93 -0.50 2.08
C SER A 434 -20.91 -1.46 1.45
N ILE A 435 -21.25 -2.73 1.34
CA ILE A 435 -20.35 -3.79 0.86
C ILE A 435 -19.91 -3.52 -0.58
N TRP A 436 -20.83 -3.05 -1.42
CA TRP A 436 -20.56 -2.69 -2.82
C TRP A 436 -19.56 -1.53 -2.93
N PHE A 437 -19.72 -0.50 -2.11
CA PHE A 437 -18.79 0.63 -2.10
C PHE A 437 -17.41 0.21 -1.61
N GLY A 438 -17.34 -0.52 -0.48
CA GLY A 438 -16.06 -0.91 0.09
C GLY A 438 -15.27 -1.84 -0.82
N LYS A 439 -15.87 -2.91 -1.34
CA LYS A 439 -15.19 -3.83 -2.25
C LYS A 439 -15.02 -3.28 -3.66
N GLY A 440 -15.87 -2.35 -4.07
CA GLY A 440 -15.75 -1.64 -5.33
C GLY A 440 -14.73 -0.48 -5.32
N LEU A 441 -14.25 -0.03 -4.16
CA LEU A 441 -13.40 1.15 -4.03
C LEU A 441 -12.11 1.05 -4.86
N ALA A 442 -11.39 -0.06 -4.76
CA ALA A 442 -10.17 -0.28 -5.52
C ALA A 442 -10.45 -0.26 -7.04
N THR A 443 -11.53 -0.90 -7.48
CA THR A 443 -11.98 -0.89 -8.88
C THR A 443 -12.39 0.50 -9.33
N ALA A 444 -13.15 1.24 -8.50
CA ALA A 444 -13.62 2.59 -8.80
C ALA A 444 -12.48 3.61 -8.96
N VAL A 445 -11.37 3.42 -8.27
CA VAL A 445 -10.19 4.29 -8.40
C VAL A 445 -9.29 3.84 -9.56
N LEU A 446 -9.02 2.55 -9.68
CA LEU A 446 -8.04 2.06 -10.66
C LEU A 446 -8.61 1.91 -12.07
N ALA A 447 -9.91 1.68 -12.26
CA ALA A 447 -10.50 1.59 -13.60
C ALA A 447 -10.46 2.92 -14.37
N PRO A 448 -10.84 4.09 -13.79
CA PRO A 448 -10.62 5.38 -14.43
C PRO A 448 -9.15 5.67 -14.73
N LEU A 449 -8.25 5.27 -13.84
CA LEU A 449 -6.81 5.41 -14.06
C LEU A 449 -6.32 4.55 -15.24
N ALA A 450 -6.82 3.34 -15.38
CA ALA A 450 -6.54 2.46 -16.52
C ALA A 450 -7.03 3.07 -17.84
N VAL A 451 -8.25 3.64 -17.86
CA VAL A 451 -8.80 4.35 -19.02
C VAL A 451 -7.96 5.57 -19.35
N PHE A 452 -7.57 6.36 -18.37
CA PHE A 452 -6.73 7.53 -18.54
C PHE A 452 -5.37 7.18 -19.16
N PHE A 453 -4.66 6.18 -18.63
CA PHE A 453 -3.38 5.75 -19.19
C PHE A 453 -3.52 5.22 -20.61
N THR A 454 -4.57 4.42 -20.86
CA THR A 454 -4.85 3.87 -22.18
C THR A 454 -5.12 4.98 -23.20
N TYR A 455 -5.94 5.97 -22.85
CA TYR A 455 -6.22 7.13 -23.72
C TYR A 455 -4.94 7.94 -24.02
N LYS A 456 -4.16 8.23 -22.99
CA LYS A 456 -2.91 9.01 -23.12
C LYS A 456 -1.84 8.28 -23.94
N ALA A 457 -1.69 6.97 -23.75
CA ALA A 457 -0.72 6.16 -24.49
C ALA A 457 -1.10 5.99 -25.98
N ASN A 458 -2.41 5.95 -26.26
CA ASN A 458 -2.90 5.85 -27.65
C ASN A 458 -2.72 7.15 -28.43
N ASN A 459 -2.80 8.31 -27.76
CA ASN A 459 -2.69 9.64 -28.37
C ASN A 459 -1.27 10.23 -28.34
N ASP A 460 -0.23 9.42 -28.11
CA ASP A 460 1.19 9.80 -28.05
C ASP A 460 1.47 11.12 -27.31
N SER A 461 0.74 11.37 -26.22
CA SER A 461 0.87 12.61 -25.47
C SER A 461 2.22 12.68 -24.74
N VAL A 462 2.92 13.80 -24.94
CA VAL A 462 4.23 14.15 -24.32
C VAL A 462 4.18 14.22 -22.78
N VAL A 463 3.02 14.05 -22.19
CA VAL A 463 2.77 14.23 -20.74
C VAL A 463 3.62 13.28 -19.85
N PHE A 464 4.11 12.17 -20.38
CA PHE A 464 4.95 11.24 -19.65
C PHE A 464 6.42 11.18 -20.11
N ASN A 465 6.92 12.30 -20.67
CA ASN A 465 8.35 12.40 -20.91
C ASN A 465 9.09 12.42 -19.57
N MET A 466 9.69 11.27 -19.21
CA MET A 466 10.46 11.12 -17.96
C MET A 466 11.56 12.18 -17.84
N ASP A 467 12.11 12.62 -18.98
CA ASP A 467 13.08 13.71 -19.02
C ASP A 467 12.45 15.06 -18.64
N ALA A 468 11.18 15.28 -18.97
CA ALA A 468 10.45 16.48 -18.54
C ALA A 468 10.21 16.47 -17.02
N TYR A 469 9.83 15.33 -16.44
CA TYR A 469 9.67 15.19 -14.98
C TYR A 469 11.01 15.28 -14.27
N ARG A 470 12.05 14.60 -14.78
CA ARG A 470 13.41 14.73 -14.27
C ARG A 470 13.88 16.17 -14.28
N THR A 471 13.64 16.88 -15.40
CA THR A 471 13.97 18.30 -15.54
C THR A 471 13.15 19.16 -14.57
N PHE A 472 11.85 18.84 -14.40
CA PHE A 472 10.99 19.51 -13.43
C PHE A 472 11.51 19.30 -11.99
N PHE A 473 11.81 18.07 -11.59
CA PHE A 473 12.36 17.79 -10.25
C PHE A 473 13.75 18.37 -10.05
N ILE A 474 14.63 18.33 -11.06
CA ILE A 474 15.94 18.97 -11.03
C ILE A 474 15.78 20.48 -10.84
N ARG A 475 14.85 21.11 -11.56
CA ARG A 475 14.51 22.52 -11.38
C ARG A 475 13.87 22.81 -10.02
N LEU A 476 12.95 21.94 -9.57
CA LEU A 476 12.29 22.08 -8.27
C LEU A 476 13.30 21.97 -7.11
N LEU A 477 14.22 21.02 -7.18
CA LEU A 477 15.28 20.82 -6.17
C LEU A 477 16.47 21.77 -6.36
N GLY A 478 16.51 22.53 -7.49
CA GLY A 478 17.59 23.44 -7.78
C GLY A 478 18.93 22.73 -8.04
N LEU A 479 18.92 21.51 -8.57
CA LEU A 479 20.14 20.77 -8.90
C LEU A 479 20.76 21.29 -10.18
N ARG A 480 22.12 21.15 -10.32
CA ARG A 480 22.83 21.57 -11.54
C ARG A 480 22.61 20.58 -12.68
N GLN A 481 22.31 21.08 -13.87
CA GLN A 481 22.44 20.34 -15.12
C GLN A 481 23.85 20.54 -15.65
N LYS A 482 24.53 19.45 -15.99
CA LYS A 482 25.83 19.49 -16.66
C LYS A 482 25.61 19.62 -18.16
N ARG A 483 26.40 20.47 -18.80
CA ARG A 483 26.43 20.59 -20.27
C ARG A 483 27.24 19.43 -20.82
N HIS A 484 26.79 18.85 -21.93
CA HIS A 484 27.52 17.87 -22.71
C HIS A 484 27.52 18.30 -24.17
N VAL A 485 28.63 18.82 -24.63
CA VAL A 485 28.90 19.15 -26.02
C VAL A 485 29.75 18.04 -26.60
N PHE A 486 29.22 17.36 -27.59
CA PHE A 486 29.97 16.32 -28.33
C PHE A 486 30.43 16.90 -29.62
N GLY A 487 31.68 16.51 -30.07
CA GLY A 487 32.13 16.84 -31.41
C GLY A 487 31.19 16.26 -32.46
N LYS A 488 30.81 17.08 -33.43
CA LYS A 488 29.94 16.66 -34.52
C LYS A 488 30.71 15.81 -35.52
N GLU A 489 30.15 14.67 -35.93
CA GLU A 489 30.78 13.77 -36.93
C GLU A 489 30.85 14.42 -38.31
N VAL A 490 29.92 15.29 -38.63
CA VAL A 490 29.87 16.08 -39.89
C VAL A 490 29.82 17.55 -39.55
N ILE A 491 30.86 18.29 -39.92
CA ILE A 491 30.92 19.74 -39.75
C ILE A 491 30.59 20.37 -41.13
N ILE A 492 29.50 21.11 -41.18
CA ILE A 492 29.03 21.78 -42.41
C ILE A 492 29.70 23.16 -42.57
N ASN A 493 29.84 23.87 -41.46
CA ASN A 493 30.50 25.19 -41.41
C ASN A 493 31.59 25.14 -40.34
N ASP A 494 32.77 25.58 -40.66
CA ASP A 494 33.88 25.72 -39.68
C ASP A 494 33.61 26.98 -38.81
N SER A 495 34.02 26.92 -37.53
CA SER A 495 33.84 28.02 -36.56
C SER A 495 34.70 29.24 -36.97
N ASP A 496 34.12 30.45 -36.87
CA ASP A 496 34.86 31.72 -37.07
C ASP A 496 35.60 32.10 -35.75
N TYR A 497 36.77 31.57 -35.55
CA TYR A 497 37.58 31.81 -34.34
C TYR A 497 37.85 33.29 -34.06
N ARG A 498 37.96 34.19 -35.13
CA ARG A 498 38.19 35.61 -34.89
C ARG A 498 36.95 36.33 -34.37
N ALA A 499 35.80 36.07 -34.99
CA ALA A 499 34.54 36.62 -34.52
C ALA A 499 34.19 36.09 -33.13
N ASP A 500 34.39 34.81 -32.87
CA ASP A 500 34.12 34.17 -31.56
C ASP A 500 35.03 34.73 -30.47
N ALA A 501 36.33 34.92 -30.71
CA ALA A 501 37.21 35.55 -29.73
C ALA A 501 36.79 36.96 -29.34
N VAL A 502 36.37 37.75 -30.29
CA VAL A 502 35.85 39.12 -30.03
C VAL A 502 34.54 39.06 -29.25
N ALA A 503 33.62 38.14 -29.63
CA ALA A 503 32.36 37.97 -28.90
C ALA A 503 32.58 37.46 -27.45
N LEU A 504 33.50 36.54 -27.22
CA LEU A 504 33.85 36.04 -25.88
C LEU A 504 34.46 37.12 -24.99
N ASN A 505 35.33 37.99 -25.54
CA ASN A 505 35.87 39.14 -24.79
C ASN A 505 34.75 40.12 -24.42
N ARG A 506 33.85 40.44 -25.36
CA ARG A 506 32.70 41.31 -25.09
C ARG A 506 31.79 40.73 -24.00
N ILE A 507 31.45 39.43 -24.10
CA ILE A 507 30.65 38.71 -23.07
C ILE A 507 31.36 38.78 -21.70
N THR A 508 32.69 38.65 -21.66
CA THR A 508 33.46 38.73 -20.41
C THR A 508 33.34 40.08 -19.75
N ASP A 509 33.41 41.18 -20.55
CA ASP A 509 33.23 42.54 -20.05
C ASP A 509 31.80 42.76 -19.54
N GLU A 510 30.78 42.38 -20.34
CA GLU A 510 29.38 42.49 -19.96
C GLU A 510 29.05 41.72 -18.66
N VAL A 511 29.55 40.46 -18.52
CA VAL A 511 29.40 39.63 -17.30
C VAL A 511 30.04 40.32 -16.10
N THR A 512 31.20 40.98 -16.28
CA THR A 512 31.90 41.66 -15.19
C THR A 512 31.15 42.92 -14.74
N VAL A 513 30.61 43.69 -15.68
CA VAL A 513 29.79 44.88 -15.41
C VAL A 513 28.50 44.49 -14.70
N TYR A 514 27.80 43.46 -15.22
CA TYR A 514 26.55 42.94 -14.64
C TYR A 514 26.77 42.46 -13.20
N ALA A 515 27.84 41.69 -12.93
CA ALA A 515 28.13 41.18 -11.58
C ALA A 515 28.39 42.29 -10.55
N ARG A 516 28.96 43.41 -10.98
CA ARG A 516 29.20 44.60 -10.14
C ARG A 516 27.90 45.40 -9.89
N GLN A 517 27.08 45.61 -10.89
CA GLN A 517 25.84 46.41 -10.80
C GLN A 517 24.77 45.73 -9.96
N HIS A 518 24.57 44.43 -10.09
CA HIS A 518 23.44 43.73 -9.45
C HIS A 518 23.71 43.17 -8.05
N SER A 519 24.92 43.38 -7.49
CA SER A 519 25.26 42.97 -6.11
C SER A 519 24.69 41.61 -5.69
N LEU A 520 24.95 40.56 -6.51
CA LEU A 520 24.31 39.23 -6.42
C LEU A 520 24.53 38.54 -5.06
N ILE A 521 25.57 38.90 -4.33
CA ILE A 521 25.91 38.32 -3.02
C ILE A 521 24.96 38.81 -1.91
N ARG A 522 24.39 40.02 -2.05
CA ARG A 522 23.49 40.59 -1.04
C ARG A 522 22.11 39.91 -1.09
N MET A 523 21.49 39.75 0.08
CA MET A 523 20.13 39.27 0.20
C MET A 523 19.16 40.16 -0.58
N PRO A 524 18.28 39.61 -1.41
CA PRO A 524 17.32 40.37 -2.16
C PRO A 524 16.23 40.95 -1.25
N ASN A 525 15.64 42.09 -1.63
CA ASN A 525 14.52 42.64 -0.90
C ASN A 525 13.27 41.73 -1.04
N PRO A 526 12.68 41.25 0.09
CA PRO A 526 11.54 40.34 0.04
C PRO A 526 10.33 40.90 -0.73
N VAL A 527 10.09 42.23 -0.63
CA VAL A 527 8.98 42.89 -1.32
C VAL A 527 9.18 42.86 -2.84
N LYS A 528 10.42 43.08 -3.31
CA LYS A 528 10.72 43.00 -4.75
C LYS A 528 10.56 41.55 -5.26
N VAL A 529 10.96 40.55 -4.48
CA VAL A 529 10.91 39.15 -4.86
C VAL A 529 9.47 38.61 -5.04
N PHE A 530 8.56 38.94 -4.12
CA PHE A 530 7.22 38.35 -4.09
C PHE A 530 6.16 39.23 -4.75
N PHE A 531 6.29 40.58 -4.68
CA PHE A 531 5.23 41.49 -5.12
C PHE A 531 5.59 42.37 -6.31
N ARG A 532 6.87 42.78 -6.45
CA ARG A 532 7.34 43.72 -7.45
C ARG A 532 8.62 43.25 -8.16
N TYR A 533 8.57 42.04 -8.72
CA TYR A 533 9.71 41.56 -9.49
C TYR A 533 9.79 42.25 -10.85
N GLU A 534 10.99 42.56 -11.28
CA GLU A 534 11.32 43.04 -12.62
C GLU A 534 12.01 41.89 -13.39
N PRO A 535 11.61 41.60 -14.65
CA PRO A 535 12.32 40.62 -15.46
C PRO A 535 13.73 41.14 -15.76
N ASP A 536 14.71 40.28 -15.68
CA ASP A 536 16.11 40.63 -15.95
C ASP A 536 16.43 40.29 -17.42
N HIS A 537 16.24 41.26 -18.30
CA HIS A 537 16.50 41.09 -19.73
C HIS A 537 18.00 41.16 -20.07
N GLU A 538 18.84 41.72 -19.20
CA GLU A 538 20.27 41.82 -19.40
C GLU A 538 20.96 40.47 -19.34
N ILE A 539 20.67 39.70 -18.30
CA ILE A 539 21.22 38.35 -18.18
C ILE A 539 20.64 37.39 -19.22
N GLU A 540 19.40 37.61 -19.69
CA GLU A 540 18.78 36.86 -20.77
C GLU A 540 19.54 37.05 -22.08
N ARG A 541 19.88 38.30 -22.42
CA ARG A 541 20.68 38.65 -23.60
C ARG A 541 22.09 38.06 -23.53
N ILE A 542 22.77 38.19 -22.38
CA ILE A 542 24.12 37.62 -22.19
C ILE A 542 24.11 36.11 -22.34
N SER A 543 23.08 35.46 -21.80
CA SER A 543 22.93 34.00 -21.92
C SER A 543 22.70 33.57 -23.38
N ASP A 544 21.86 34.28 -24.12
CA ASP A 544 21.55 33.98 -25.52
C ASP A 544 22.76 34.22 -26.44
N GLU A 545 23.53 35.29 -26.22
CA GLU A 545 24.77 35.53 -26.94
C GLU A 545 25.81 34.47 -26.67
N MET A 546 25.96 34.05 -25.38
CA MET A 546 26.86 32.99 -25.02
C MET A 546 26.48 31.64 -25.67
N GLU A 547 25.17 31.31 -25.72
CA GLU A 547 24.73 30.05 -26.35
C GLU A 547 25.02 30.04 -27.85
N ARG A 548 24.90 31.17 -28.55
CA ARG A 548 25.27 31.28 -29.97
C ARG A 548 26.77 31.01 -30.21
N VAL A 549 27.64 31.61 -29.39
CA VAL A 549 29.08 31.37 -29.49
C VAL A 549 29.44 29.92 -29.15
N ILE A 550 28.78 29.32 -28.15
CA ILE A 550 28.98 27.93 -27.82
C ILE A 550 28.51 26.99 -28.97
N GLU A 551 27.43 27.33 -29.64
CA GLU A 551 26.92 26.57 -30.79
C GLU A 551 27.90 26.63 -31.97
N ASP A 552 28.50 27.82 -32.26
CA ASP A 552 29.49 27.99 -33.32
C ASP A 552 30.78 27.28 -32.97
N LEU A 553 31.32 27.48 -31.78
CA LEU A 553 32.53 26.77 -31.28
C LEU A 553 32.33 25.26 -31.15
N GLY A 554 31.09 24.77 -31.04
CA GLY A 554 30.74 23.36 -31.11
C GLY A 554 31.07 22.68 -32.45
N ASN A 555 31.33 23.47 -33.50
CA ASN A 555 31.79 23.00 -34.80
C ASN A 555 33.33 22.89 -34.89
N THR A 556 34.07 23.23 -33.84
CA THR A 556 35.56 23.13 -33.79
C THR A 556 36.02 21.68 -33.82
N ARG A 557 37.23 21.47 -34.38
CA ARG A 557 37.98 20.23 -34.35
C ARG A 557 38.96 20.14 -33.16
N ASP A 558 39.17 21.25 -32.45
CA ASP A 558 40.10 21.29 -31.32
C ASP A 558 39.47 20.65 -30.08
N LYS A 559 40.10 19.58 -29.60
CA LYS A 559 39.63 18.84 -28.41
C LYS A 559 39.69 19.64 -27.12
N PHE A 560 40.61 20.62 -27.02
CA PHE A 560 40.74 21.47 -25.85
C PHE A 560 39.52 22.41 -25.76
N ILE A 561 39.16 23.06 -26.84
CA ILE A 561 38.00 23.93 -26.90
C ILE A 561 36.72 23.12 -26.59
N LEU A 562 36.52 21.94 -27.20
CA LEU A 562 35.40 21.06 -26.93
C LEU A 562 35.31 20.64 -25.45
N THR A 563 36.46 20.42 -24.79
CA THR A 563 36.50 20.08 -23.37
C THR A 563 36.12 21.28 -22.50
N GLU A 564 36.63 22.48 -22.79
CA GLU A 564 36.30 23.71 -22.06
C GLU A 564 34.84 24.11 -22.28
N LEU A 565 34.22 23.87 -23.45
CA LEU A 565 32.80 24.11 -23.70
C LEU A 565 31.88 23.32 -22.73
N ASN A 566 32.32 22.15 -22.27
CA ASN A 566 31.56 21.37 -21.27
C ASN A 566 31.61 21.97 -19.87
N HIS A 567 32.52 22.90 -19.61
CA HIS A 567 32.62 23.61 -18.32
C HIS A 567 31.66 24.79 -18.21
N TYR A 568 31.06 25.26 -19.33
CA TYR A 568 30.08 26.32 -19.25
C TYR A 568 28.84 25.91 -18.46
N PRO A 569 28.43 26.69 -17.45
CA PRO A 569 27.20 26.45 -16.72
C PRO A 569 25.99 26.77 -17.57
N ILE A 570 24.89 26.02 -17.37
CA ILE A 570 23.59 26.38 -17.92
C ILE A 570 22.99 27.45 -16.99
N VAL A 571 22.91 28.68 -17.47
CA VAL A 571 22.44 29.83 -16.67
C VAL A 571 20.94 29.77 -16.51
N SER A 572 20.43 29.80 -15.28
CA SER A 572 19.01 29.85 -14.98
C SER A 572 18.51 31.29 -14.94
N VAL A 573 18.19 31.84 -16.09
CA VAL A 573 17.86 33.27 -16.32
C VAL A 573 16.72 33.78 -15.43
N LYS A 574 15.67 32.99 -15.16
CA LYS A 574 14.47 33.43 -14.44
C LYS A 574 14.48 33.08 -12.93
N ALA A 575 15.31 32.14 -12.50
CA ALA A 575 15.25 31.56 -11.15
C ALA A 575 15.75 32.49 -10.04
N HIS A 576 16.52 33.51 -10.37
CA HIS A 576 17.11 34.48 -9.41
C HIS A 576 16.24 35.72 -9.18
N THR A 577 15.18 35.92 -10.00
CA THR A 577 14.29 37.11 -9.92
C THR A 577 12.96 36.81 -9.24
N ARG A 578 12.38 35.61 -9.43
CA ARG A 578 11.05 35.26 -8.94
C ARG A 578 10.93 33.77 -8.62
N PRO A 579 10.11 33.37 -7.58
CA PRO A 579 9.87 31.97 -7.26
C PRO A 579 9.02 31.24 -8.30
N PHE A 580 7.92 31.87 -8.77
CA PHE A 580 6.97 31.31 -9.75
C PHE A 580 6.73 32.28 -10.90
N GLU A 581 6.31 31.79 -12.05
CA GLU A 581 5.98 32.62 -13.21
C GLU A 581 4.72 33.47 -13.02
N HIS A 582 3.72 32.94 -12.29
CA HIS A 582 2.44 33.62 -12.06
C HIS A 582 2.47 34.48 -10.78
N ARG A 583 2.07 35.75 -10.90
CA ARG A 583 2.05 36.71 -9.76
C ARG A 583 1.22 36.22 -8.57
N TRP A 584 0.02 35.66 -8.84
CA TRP A 584 -0.84 35.17 -7.77
C TRP A 584 -0.20 34.06 -6.93
N MET A 585 0.58 33.17 -7.55
CA MET A 585 1.31 32.10 -6.83
C MET A 585 2.41 32.67 -5.92
N ASN A 586 3.06 33.73 -6.33
CA ASN A 586 4.07 34.40 -5.51
C ASN A 586 3.44 35.09 -4.28
N ILE A 587 2.25 35.69 -4.44
CA ILE A 587 1.48 36.29 -3.34
C ILE A 587 1.01 35.22 -2.37
N VAL A 588 0.44 34.11 -2.85
CA VAL A 588 0.03 32.98 -2.02
C VAL A 588 1.22 32.39 -1.26
N ALA A 589 2.36 32.22 -1.92
CA ALA A 589 3.59 31.72 -1.30
C ALA A 589 4.14 32.69 -0.22
N ALA A 590 3.96 33.99 -0.40
CA ALA A 590 4.36 34.99 0.61
C ALA A 590 3.47 34.95 1.86
N VAL A 591 2.18 34.65 1.71
CA VAL A 591 1.21 34.58 2.83
C VAL A 591 1.45 33.33 3.68
N ILE A 592 1.83 32.21 3.06
CA ILE A 592 2.17 30.97 3.77
C ILE A 592 3.62 31.10 4.30
N VAL A 593 3.77 31.62 5.51
CA VAL A 593 5.07 31.99 6.11
C VAL A 593 6.16 30.90 5.96
N PRO A 594 5.97 29.60 6.29
CA PRO A 594 7.05 28.62 6.15
C PRO A 594 7.45 28.38 4.68
N LEU A 595 6.50 28.43 3.76
CA LEU A 595 6.75 28.28 2.33
C LEU A 595 7.45 29.50 1.75
N GLY A 596 7.00 30.71 2.13
CA GLY A 596 7.59 31.97 1.72
C GLY A 596 9.05 32.10 2.16
N LEU A 597 9.35 31.72 3.40
CA LEU A 597 10.71 31.72 3.95
C LEU A 597 11.63 30.74 3.19
N PHE A 598 11.15 29.53 2.94
CA PHE A 598 11.88 28.52 2.15
C PHE A 598 12.19 29.02 0.74
N LEU A 599 11.20 29.59 0.04
CA LEU A 599 11.37 30.10 -1.33
C LEU A 599 12.28 31.31 -1.36
N TYR A 600 12.26 32.18 -0.35
CA TYR A 600 13.16 33.31 -0.22
C TYR A 600 14.62 32.87 -0.08
N PHE A 601 14.93 31.93 0.81
CA PHE A 601 16.29 31.38 0.94
C PHE A 601 16.73 30.65 -0.33
N ARG A 602 15.81 29.96 -0.98
CA ARG A 602 16.06 29.30 -2.26
C ARG A 602 16.46 30.32 -3.33
N MET A 603 15.77 31.43 -3.44
CA MET A 603 16.12 32.51 -4.37
C MET A 603 17.48 33.12 -4.09
N TRP A 604 17.78 33.38 -2.82
CA TRP A 604 19.11 33.86 -2.46
C TRP A 604 20.20 32.86 -2.84
N LYS A 605 19.97 31.57 -2.64
CA LYS A 605 20.87 30.51 -3.13
C LYS A 605 21.06 30.56 -4.65
N PHE A 606 20.01 30.86 -5.43
CA PHE A 606 20.12 31.00 -6.88
C PHE A 606 20.92 32.26 -7.28
N ARG A 607 20.86 33.36 -6.55
CA ARG A 607 21.68 34.54 -6.78
C ARG A 607 23.16 34.27 -6.53
N LEU A 608 23.48 33.61 -5.42
CA LEU A 608 24.86 33.18 -5.11
C LEU A 608 25.39 32.22 -6.17
N ARG A 609 24.54 31.34 -6.66
CA ARG A 609 24.89 30.43 -7.75
C ARG A 609 25.14 31.18 -9.05
N LEU A 610 24.29 32.12 -9.42
CA LEU A 610 24.50 32.95 -10.59
C LEU A 610 25.82 33.68 -10.53
N HIS A 611 26.17 34.28 -9.39
CA HIS A 611 27.48 34.91 -9.20
C HIS A 611 28.65 33.95 -9.44
N HIS A 612 28.56 32.73 -8.92
CA HIS A 612 29.59 31.70 -9.17
C HIS A 612 29.64 31.31 -10.65
N ASP A 613 28.48 31.11 -11.29
CA ASP A 613 28.38 30.71 -12.69
C ASP A 613 28.94 31.79 -13.64
N LEU A 614 28.73 33.07 -13.32
CA LEU A 614 29.35 34.20 -14.06
C LEU A 614 30.88 34.20 -13.94
N ASN A 615 31.43 33.88 -12.78
CA ASN A 615 32.88 33.74 -12.64
C ASN A 615 33.44 32.56 -13.45
N VAL A 616 32.73 31.41 -13.46
CA VAL A 616 33.12 30.27 -14.29
C VAL A 616 33.07 30.64 -15.77
N ILE A 617 32.05 31.37 -16.24
CA ILE A 617 31.94 31.84 -17.63
C ILE A 617 33.16 32.70 -17.96
N ARG A 618 33.50 33.68 -17.13
CA ARG A 618 34.65 34.56 -17.35
C ARG A 618 35.97 33.76 -17.46
N ASP A 619 36.19 32.82 -16.51
CA ASP A 619 37.43 32.05 -16.48
C ASP A 619 37.53 31.09 -17.71
N THR A 620 36.39 30.51 -18.13
CA THR A 620 36.32 29.64 -19.32
C THR A 620 36.53 30.45 -20.61
N ASN A 621 35.90 31.65 -20.72
CA ASN A 621 36.11 32.54 -21.85
C ASN A 621 37.60 32.88 -22.03
N GLN A 622 38.30 33.26 -20.93
CA GLN A 622 39.71 33.56 -20.97
C GLN A 622 40.57 32.43 -21.50
N LYS A 623 40.27 31.19 -21.06
CA LYS A 623 40.99 29.99 -21.52
C LYS A 623 40.76 29.73 -23.02
N ILE A 624 39.49 29.84 -23.47
CA ILE A 624 39.14 29.61 -24.88
C ILE A 624 39.79 30.66 -25.76
N VAL A 625 39.67 31.95 -25.38
CA VAL A 625 40.33 33.06 -26.11
C VAL A 625 41.85 32.89 -26.16
N GLY A 626 42.50 32.48 -25.03
CA GLY A 626 43.91 32.16 -25.00
C GLY A 626 44.25 31.10 -26.03
N ARG A 627 43.47 30.00 -26.10
CA ARG A 627 43.69 28.90 -27.05
C ARG A 627 43.46 29.33 -28.50
N ILE A 628 42.42 30.14 -28.77
CA ILE A 628 42.15 30.69 -30.09
C ILE A 628 43.31 31.56 -30.54
N ASN A 629 43.87 32.46 -29.68
CA ASN A 629 45.01 33.29 -30.00
C ASN A 629 46.28 32.50 -30.27
N GLU A 630 46.49 31.33 -29.66
CA GLU A 630 47.59 30.43 -29.96
C GLU A 630 47.43 29.76 -31.35
N MET A 631 46.17 29.54 -31.79
CA MET A 631 45.85 28.88 -33.06
C MET A 631 45.87 29.85 -34.27
N LEU A 632 45.60 31.14 -34.02
CA LEU A 632 45.62 32.16 -35.08
C LEU A 632 47.04 32.64 -35.25
N PRO A 633 47.63 32.59 -36.49
CA PRO A 633 48.92 33.19 -36.74
C PRO A 633 48.88 34.68 -36.48
N ALA A 634 49.93 35.23 -35.87
CA ALA A 634 50.11 36.64 -35.60
C ALA A 634 49.80 37.46 -36.86
N ALA A 635 48.84 38.38 -36.77
CA ALA A 635 48.55 39.28 -37.90
C ALA A 635 49.81 40.04 -38.31
N GLU A 636 50.27 39.88 -39.52
CA GLU A 636 51.32 40.75 -40.11
C GLU A 636 50.83 42.20 -40.04
N PRO A 637 51.65 43.16 -39.62
CA PRO A 637 51.32 44.56 -39.57
C PRO A 637 51.10 45.08 -41.01
N ASP A 638 50.02 45.83 -41.19
CA ASP A 638 49.55 46.52 -42.41
C ASP A 638 50.68 46.90 -43.39
N ALA A 639 50.70 46.27 -44.56
CA ALA A 639 51.41 46.78 -45.72
C ALA A 639 50.55 47.88 -46.36
N THR A 640 51.11 49.12 -46.36
CA THR A 640 50.62 50.31 -47.01
C THR A 640 50.17 50.06 -48.45
N PRO A 641 49.12 50.68 -48.93
CA PRO A 641 48.62 50.48 -50.29
C PRO A 641 49.52 51.15 -51.27
N THR A 642 50.24 50.46 -52.16
CA THR A 642 50.86 50.99 -53.35
C THR A 642 49.87 51.03 -54.54
N ALA A 643 49.88 52.22 -55.19
CA ALA A 643 49.00 52.65 -56.23
C ALA A 643 48.84 51.70 -57.42
N SER A 644 47.64 51.66 -57.94
CA SER A 644 47.27 51.10 -59.25
C SER A 644 47.96 51.75 -60.43
N PRO A 645 48.16 51.12 -61.58
CA PRO A 645 48.00 51.72 -62.85
C PRO A 645 46.80 51.10 -63.62
N ASP A 646 46.24 52.05 -64.40
CA ASP A 646 45.09 52.06 -65.24
C ASP A 646 44.90 50.97 -66.30
N PRO A 647 43.72 50.77 -66.82
CA PRO A 647 43.35 49.66 -67.71
C PRO A 647 43.49 49.99 -69.20
N THR A 648 43.75 49.00 -69.99
CA THR A 648 43.54 49.05 -71.47
C THR A 648 42.60 47.91 -71.90
N PRO A 649 41.74 48.22 -72.90
CA PRO A 649 40.54 47.46 -73.18
C PRO A 649 40.68 46.52 -74.38
N ALA A 650 39.59 45.79 -74.64
CA ALA A 650 39.20 45.00 -75.83
C ALA A 650 39.67 43.49 -75.73
N ASP A 651 38.83 42.47 -75.94
CA ASP A 651 37.84 42.27 -77.03
C ASP A 651 36.86 41.16 -76.59
N ALA A 652 35.63 41.34 -76.96
CA ALA A 652 34.62 40.27 -77.13
C ALA A 652 34.76 39.82 -78.63
N PRO A 653 33.99 38.79 -79.15
CA PRO A 653 33.11 37.81 -78.58
C PRO A 653 33.26 36.39 -79.18
N ALA A 654 32.46 35.47 -78.85
CA ALA A 654 31.66 34.57 -79.66
C ALA A 654 31.49 33.14 -79.08
N GLU A 655 30.21 32.86 -78.84
CA GLU A 655 29.43 31.67 -79.24
C GLU A 655 30.10 30.28 -79.22
N SER A 656 29.60 29.39 -78.40
CA SER A 656 28.69 28.28 -78.79
C SER A 656 28.26 27.48 -77.52
#